data_53f3e5f3ecf49a2084a1d532acb8a817
#
_entry.id   53f3e5f3ecf49a2084a1d532acb8a817
#
_cell.length_a   1.000
_cell.length_b   1.000
_cell.length_c   1.000
_cell.angle_alpha   90.00
_cell.angle_beta   90.00
_cell.angle_gamma   90.00
#
_symmetry.space_group_name_H-M   'P 1'
#
loop_
_entity.id
_entity.type
_entity.pdbx_description
1 polymer ?
#
loop_
_entity_poly.entity_id
_entity_poly.type
_entity_poly.pdbx_seq_one_letter_code
_entity_poly.pdbx_strand_id
1 'polypeptide(L)'
;MFTRRAVTTSSLALLAGCATGTGGGSTPGGRAAIGAFGIDMTAVDPSVRPGDDFFQYVNGAWLNANTIPDDRTSWGTNDILTVKAEHDVRAIIEEAAASGGAPGSNRQKIADYYNAYLDQDAIDARGLEPVQPALAQIAALSSHEDVVRFVGTPGNGVSFPIAIYIGLDERNPDRYLPQMTHGGLGLPEREYYRRDDRQFPELRTGYEAACADMLGRVGQSSDAAKAAGIMALERRIADLHWPVADRRERERTYNLLTRAQVRALAPNFPWDAYFDARGLSNQEEVVVAELSAMAPLAELVLATPVVTWKDYITWHYVRARASVLPRAIDDANFDFYGRQLSGQQRQRDRWQRAIQSVNGTLGEAIGELYVQRHFPPETKAQALELVENMRRAYGERIDQSQWMSAETKVRAREKLATFRPKIGYPDRWKDYSGFEVRAGDAFGNQKRFAIWDWQNDLNRLGRPSDREEWFMNPHSVNAYYNPPFNEIVFPAGYLQPPLFDPNADPAVNYGAIGGVIGHEMGHGFDDQGAKSDAHGVLRDWWNEDDVRRFREVTDRLADQYSQFEPLPGLHLNGRLSLGENIGDCGGLQVALHAYRISLNGAEPPVLEGTTGLQRFFMGRAQHRKQLQREQSLRNQVMTGPHSPARYRINGPARNMDAWYEAFNVQPGDALYLPPDQRVTIW
;
A
#
# COMPACT_ATOMS: atom_id res chain seq x y z
N MET A 1 30.81 -15.46 -46.32
CA MET A 1 30.86 -14.18 -47.09
C MET A 1 30.04 -13.15 -46.35
N PHE A 2 30.61 -11.98 -46.12
CA PHE A 2 30.20 -10.74 -45.47
C PHE A 2 30.67 -10.59 -44.00
N THR A 3 31.70 -10.03 -43.89
CA THR A 3 32.49 -8.82 -43.59
C THR A 3 32.15 -8.15 -42.24
N ARG A 4 33.21 -8.22 -41.39
CA ARG A 4 33.36 -7.41 -40.14
C ARG A 4 33.48 -5.92 -40.49
N ARG A 5 32.86 -5.04 -39.73
CA ARG A 5 33.26 -3.62 -39.62
C ARG A 5 33.74 -3.30 -38.23
N ALA A 6 34.92 -2.72 -38.20
CA ALA A 6 35.65 -2.24 -37.04
C ALA A 6 34.98 -0.99 -36.44
N VAL A 7 35.02 -0.86 -35.12
CA VAL A 7 34.73 0.37 -34.40
C VAL A 7 36.04 0.89 -33.81
N THR A 8 36.40 2.07 -34.26
CA THR A 8 37.55 2.83 -33.81
C THR A 8 37.35 3.44 -32.43
N THR A 9 38.32 3.19 -31.58
CA THR A 9 38.53 3.84 -30.26
C THR A 9 39.13 5.23 -30.49
N SER A 10 38.54 6.26 -29.92
CA SER A 10 39.13 7.58 -29.74
C SER A 10 39.36 7.86 -28.26
N SER A 11 40.62 7.92 -27.91
CA SER A 11 41.15 8.38 -26.63
C SER A 11 41.09 9.91 -26.56
N LEU A 12 40.58 10.47 -25.48
CA LEU A 12 40.77 11.89 -25.15
C LEU A 12 41.43 12.02 -23.76
N ALA A 13 42.44 12.82 -23.73
CA ALA A 13 43.39 13.03 -22.64
C ALA A 13 42.79 13.88 -21.50
N LEU A 14 43.27 13.57 -20.28
CA LEU A 14 43.11 14.41 -19.08
C LEU A 14 43.94 15.70 -19.20
N LEU A 15 43.33 16.80 -18.79
CA LEU A 15 44.05 18.00 -18.32
C LEU A 15 43.62 18.31 -16.89
N ALA A 16 44.57 18.16 -15.97
CA ALA A 16 44.49 18.54 -14.56
C ALA A 16 44.65 20.05 -14.44
N GLY A 17 43.73 20.72 -13.75
CA GLY A 17 43.85 22.11 -13.31
C GLY A 17 43.53 22.22 -11.84
N CYS A 18 44.54 22.42 -10.99
CA CYS A 18 44.38 22.77 -9.57
C CYS A 18 43.92 24.22 -9.45
N ALA A 19 42.77 24.43 -8.77
CA ALA A 19 42.45 25.73 -8.21
C ALA A 19 41.98 25.54 -6.76
N THR A 20 42.73 26.08 -5.84
CA THR A 20 42.45 26.22 -4.42
C THR A 20 41.45 27.38 -4.22
N GLY A 21 40.24 27.07 -3.67
CA GLY A 21 39.27 28.10 -3.26
C GLY A 21 38.51 27.61 -2.04
N THR A 22 38.64 28.33 -0.98
CA THR A 22 38.06 28.10 0.35
C THR A 22 36.57 28.49 0.40
N GLY A 23 35.75 27.60 0.97
CA GLY A 23 34.49 27.91 1.66
C GLY A 23 33.22 27.99 0.79
N GLY A 24 32.32 27.04 0.97
CA GLY A 24 30.96 27.10 0.43
C GLY A 24 30.48 25.66 0.16
N GLY A 25 29.31 25.32 0.66
CA GLY A 25 28.73 24.00 0.63
C GLY A 25 28.91 23.23 -0.69
N SER A 26 29.39 22.02 -0.60
CA SER A 26 29.68 21.14 -1.73
C SER A 26 28.38 20.73 -2.43
N THR A 27 28.15 21.27 -3.63
CA THR A 27 27.24 20.69 -4.60
C THR A 27 27.80 19.30 -4.98
N PRO A 28 27.02 18.21 -4.93
CA PRO A 28 27.44 16.94 -5.49
C PRO A 28 27.75 17.12 -6.99
N GLY A 29 28.90 16.66 -7.43
CA GLY A 29 29.43 16.92 -8.80
C GLY A 29 28.77 16.07 -9.90
N GLY A 30 27.53 15.58 -9.72
CA GLY A 30 26.76 14.81 -10.69
C GLY A 30 25.64 15.63 -11.34
N ARG A 31 25.21 15.20 -12.52
CA ARG A 31 24.04 15.77 -13.22
C ARG A 31 22.77 15.12 -12.66
N ALA A 32 21.71 15.91 -12.43
CA ALA A 32 20.39 15.38 -12.11
C ALA A 32 19.90 14.38 -13.15
N ALA A 33 19.23 13.33 -12.73
CA ALA A 33 18.72 12.28 -13.60
C ALA A 33 17.59 12.78 -14.52
N ILE A 34 16.89 13.85 -14.12
CA ILE A 34 15.76 14.42 -14.86
C ILE A 34 16.01 15.91 -15.07
N GLY A 35 15.90 16.35 -16.33
CA GLY A 35 16.12 17.76 -16.72
C GLY A 35 17.50 18.27 -16.31
N ALA A 36 17.59 19.57 -16.06
CA ALA A 36 18.83 20.20 -15.62
C ALA A 36 19.04 20.11 -14.09
N PHE A 37 17.95 20.05 -13.33
CA PHE A 37 17.97 20.18 -11.85
C PHE A 37 16.95 19.27 -11.13
N GLY A 38 16.39 18.26 -11.78
CA GLY A 38 15.46 17.30 -11.18
C GLY A 38 13.99 17.48 -11.55
N ILE A 39 13.66 18.49 -12.37
CA ILE A 39 12.32 18.73 -12.92
C ILE A 39 12.31 18.49 -14.43
N ASP A 40 11.29 17.78 -14.90
CA ASP A 40 10.98 17.68 -16.34
C ASP A 40 10.14 18.90 -16.77
N MET A 41 10.82 19.94 -17.27
CA MET A 41 10.15 21.15 -17.74
C MET A 41 9.28 20.90 -18.98
N THR A 42 9.49 19.80 -19.72
CA THR A 42 8.66 19.45 -20.90
C THR A 42 7.29 18.88 -20.50
N ALA A 43 7.12 18.49 -19.25
CA ALA A 43 5.84 18.00 -18.71
C ALA A 43 4.85 19.14 -18.39
N VAL A 44 5.34 20.38 -18.29
CA VAL A 44 4.54 21.55 -17.91
C VAL A 44 3.62 21.97 -19.06
N ASP A 45 2.36 22.27 -18.74
CA ASP A 45 1.39 22.83 -19.67
C ASP A 45 1.17 24.32 -19.36
N PRO A 46 1.84 25.24 -20.08
CA PRO A 46 1.73 26.66 -19.84
C PRO A 46 0.38 27.27 -20.23
N SER A 47 -0.48 26.52 -20.91
CA SER A 47 -1.85 26.94 -21.25
C SER A 47 -2.81 26.90 -20.06
N VAL A 48 -2.46 26.14 -19.01
CA VAL A 48 -3.21 26.02 -17.77
C VAL A 48 -2.67 26.99 -16.74
N ARG A 49 -3.54 27.77 -16.10
CA ARG A 49 -3.12 28.66 -15.02
C ARG A 49 -2.84 27.83 -13.74
N PRO A 50 -1.71 28.05 -13.06
CA PRO A 50 -1.41 27.32 -11.81
C PRO A 50 -2.52 27.43 -10.77
N GLY A 51 -3.17 28.60 -10.67
CA GLY A 51 -4.25 28.89 -9.73
C GLY A 51 -5.58 28.21 -10.08
N ASP A 52 -5.75 27.69 -11.29
CA ASP A 52 -6.96 26.98 -11.71
C ASP A 52 -6.80 25.46 -11.52
N ASP A 53 -5.64 24.92 -11.88
CA ASP A 53 -5.30 23.50 -11.71
C ASP A 53 -3.79 23.30 -11.65
N PHE A 54 -3.24 23.27 -10.47
CA PHE A 54 -1.80 23.15 -10.30
C PHE A 54 -1.25 21.79 -10.75
N PHE A 55 -1.99 20.71 -10.52
CA PHE A 55 -1.61 19.38 -11.01
C PHE A 55 -1.53 19.36 -12.54
N GLN A 56 -2.54 19.90 -13.22
CA GLN A 56 -2.57 19.96 -14.68
C GLN A 56 -1.51 20.92 -15.24
N TYR A 57 -1.30 22.08 -14.58
CA TYR A 57 -0.24 23.01 -14.98
C TYR A 57 1.14 22.32 -15.00
N VAL A 58 1.50 21.60 -13.93
CA VAL A 58 2.84 21.00 -13.83
C VAL A 58 2.99 19.74 -14.68
N ASN A 59 1.92 18.99 -14.93
CA ASN A 59 1.98 17.67 -15.55
C ASN A 59 1.23 17.58 -16.90
N GLY A 60 0.52 18.60 -17.32
CA GLY A 60 -0.46 18.55 -18.42
C GLY A 60 0.11 18.09 -19.74
N ALA A 61 1.28 18.57 -20.14
CA ALA A 61 1.91 18.13 -21.37
C ALA A 61 2.27 16.63 -21.32
N TRP A 62 2.76 16.14 -20.18
CA TRP A 62 3.02 14.72 -19.99
C TRP A 62 1.73 13.90 -20.01
N LEU A 63 0.67 14.35 -19.31
CA LEU A 63 -0.64 13.67 -19.27
C LEU A 63 -1.25 13.56 -20.68
N ASN A 64 -1.14 14.62 -21.49
CA ASN A 64 -1.66 14.63 -22.85
C ASN A 64 -0.84 13.76 -23.83
N ALA A 65 0.47 13.61 -23.58
CA ALA A 65 1.37 12.83 -24.44
C ALA A 65 1.40 11.33 -24.12
N ASN A 66 0.82 10.90 -23.01
CA ASN A 66 0.89 9.52 -22.54
C ASN A 66 -0.49 8.85 -22.49
N THR A 67 -0.49 7.54 -22.53
CA THR A 67 -1.67 6.70 -22.40
C THR A 67 -1.43 5.63 -21.34
N ILE A 68 -2.51 5.15 -20.72
CA ILE A 68 -2.43 4.03 -19.78
C ILE A 68 -2.20 2.73 -20.57
N PRO A 69 -1.13 1.97 -20.30
CA PRO A 69 -0.93 0.67 -20.94
C PRO A 69 -2.14 -0.26 -20.71
N ASP A 70 -2.43 -1.14 -21.67
CA ASP A 70 -3.61 -2.01 -21.62
C ASP A 70 -3.61 -2.96 -20.43
N ASP A 71 -2.43 -3.33 -19.99
CA ASP A 71 -2.22 -4.22 -18.83
C ASP A 71 -2.20 -3.50 -17.47
N ARG A 72 -2.60 -2.21 -17.44
CA ARG A 72 -2.60 -1.39 -16.23
C ARG A 72 -3.91 -0.63 -16.07
N THR A 73 -4.20 -0.26 -14.81
CA THR A 73 -5.35 0.58 -14.45
C THR A 73 -4.96 2.04 -14.23
N SER A 74 -3.67 2.31 -14.11
CA SER A 74 -3.07 3.65 -14.00
C SER A 74 -1.73 3.70 -14.72
N TRP A 75 -1.25 4.93 -14.98
CA TRP A 75 0.08 5.17 -15.48
C TRP A 75 0.62 6.49 -14.95
N GLY A 76 1.72 6.44 -14.23
CA GLY A 76 2.32 7.61 -13.60
C GLY A 76 3.67 7.29 -12.99
N THR A 77 4.19 8.17 -12.14
CA THR A 77 5.53 8.03 -11.56
C THR A 77 5.70 6.68 -10.83
N ASN A 78 4.78 6.34 -9.93
CA ASN A 78 4.89 5.09 -9.17
C ASN A 78 4.77 3.86 -10.06
N ASP A 79 3.92 3.90 -11.12
CA ASP A 79 3.80 2.80 -12.07
C ASP A 79 5.11 2.60 -12.85
N ILE A 80 5.73 3.69 -13.34
CA ILE A 80 7.01 3.68 -14.05
C ILE A 80 8.13 3.11 -13.16
N LEU A 81 8.21 3.55 -11.92
CA LEU A 81 9.20 3.04 -10.96
C LEU A 81 8.95 1.57 -10.62
N THR A 82 7.68 1.17 -10.50
CA THR A 82 7.33 -0.24 -10.27
C THR A 82 7.75 -1.11 -11.46
N VAL A 83 7.52 -0.65 -12.69
CA VAL A 83 7.98 -1.37 -13.89
C VAL A 83 9.49 -1.49 -13.91
N LYS A 84 10.20 -0.40 -13.58
CA LYS A 84 11.67 -0.45 -13.47
C LYS A 84 12.12 -1.47 -12.41
N ALA A 85 11.54 -1.43 -11.22
CA ALA A 85 11.85 -2.40 -10.15
C ALA A 85 11.54 -3.84 -10.58
N GLU A 86 10.45 -4.09 -11.33
CA GLU A 86 10.12 -5.40 -11.90
C GLU A 86 11.19 -5.88 -12.88
N HIS A 87 11.70 -5.01 -13.75
CA HIS A 87 12.80 -5.36 -14.66
C HIS A 87 14.11 -5.63 -13.93
N ASP A 88 14.45 -4.81 -12.92
CA ASP A 88 15.65 -5.00 -12.08
C ASP A 88 15.56 -6.34 -11.32
N VAL A 89 14.40 -6.64 -10.71
CA VAL A 89 14.14 -7.92 -10.02
C VAL A 89 14.16 -9.09 -11.00
N ARG A 90 13.59 -8.94 -12.19
CA ARG A 90 13.65 -9.98 -13.23
C ARG A 90 15.09 -10.35 -13.59
N ALA A 91 15.94 -9.35 -13.80
CA ALA A 91 17.36 -9.59 -14.10
C ALA A 91 18.07 -10.35 -12.96
N ILE A 92 17.77 -10.01 -11.70
CA ILE A 92 18.29 -10.72 -10.51
C ILE A 92 17.83 -12.18 -10.48
N ILE A 93 16.55 -12.44 -10.76
CA ILE A 93 15.98 -13.80 -10.75
C ILE A 93 16.57 -14.64 -11.89
N GLU A 94 16.63 -14.09 -13.12
CA GLU A 94 17.18 -14.78 -14.29
C GLU A 94 18.67 -15.13 -14.08
N GLU A 95 19.45 -14.24 -13.46
CA GLU A 95 20.84 -14.56 -13.08
C GLU A 95 20.90 -15.64 -12.00
N ALA A 96 20.04 -15.56 -10.98
CA ALA A 96 19.98 -16.59 -9.94
C ALA A 96 19.62 -17.97 -10.55
N ALA A 97 18.71 -18.01 -11.54
CA ALA A 97 18.35 -19.22 -12.26
C ALA A 97 19.49 -19.75 -13.13
N ALA A 98 20.22 -18.86 -13.83
CA ALA A 98 21.34 -19.24 -14.70
C ALA A 98 22.58 -19.72 -13.93
N SER A 99 22.86 -19.12 -12.77
CA SER A 99 24.04 -19.47 -11.96
C SER A 99 23.86 -20.75 -11.14
N GLY A 100 22.60 -21.18 -10.97
CA GLY A 100 22.22 -22.25 -10.04
C GLY A 100 22.50 -21.87 -8.58
N GLY A 101 21.70 -22.35 -7.65
CA GLY A 101 21.93 -22.20 -6.21
C GLY A 101 22.28 -23.54 -5.58
N ALA A 102 23.03 -23.54 -4.48
CA ALA A 102 23.15 -24.73 -3.66
C ALA A 102 21.74 -25.20 -3.22
N PRO A 103 21.49 -26.50 -3.10
CA PRO A 103 20.19 -27.00 -2.64
C PRO A 103 19.77 -26.37 -1.32
N GLY A 104 18.54 -25.84 -1.27
CA GLY A 104 17.98 -25.14 -0.11
C GLY A 104 18.39 -23.67 0.05
N SER A 105 19.27 -23.15 -0.81
CA SER A 105 19.63 -21.72 -0.79
C SER A 105 18.49 -20.82 -1.26
N ASN A 106 18.49 -19.55 -0.83
CA ASN A 106 17.50 -18.57 -1.31
C ASN A 106 17.55 -18.41 -2.84
N ARG A 107 18.74 -18.49 -3.46
CA ARG A 107 18.89 -18.42 -4.93
C ARG A 107 18.15 -19.56 -5.63
N GLN A 108 18.32 -20.81 -5.16
CA GLN A 108 17.59 -21.95 -5.71
C GLN A 108 16.07 -21.79 -5.51
N LYS A 109 15.63 -21.39 -4.31
CA LYS A 109 14.20 -21.21 -4.01
C LYS A 109 13.55 -20.15 -4.91
N ILE A 110 14.23 -19.00 -5.11
CA ILE A 110 13.76 -17.93 -6.00
C ILE A 110 13.62 -18.44 -7.42
N ALA A 111 14.65 -19.11 -7.96
CA ALA A 111 14.66 -19.64 -9.32
C ALA A 111 13.57 -20.69 -9.53
N ASP A 112 13.46 -21.67 -8.65
CA ASP A 112 12.48 -22.76 -8.78
C ASP A 112 11.04 -22.26 -8.61
N TYR A 113 10.79 -21.33 -7.70
CA TYR A 113 9.47 -20.73 -7.52
C TYR A 113 9.04 -19.94 -8.76
N TYR A 114 9.92 -19.09 -9.25
CA TYR A 114 9.68 -18.28 -10.45
C TYR A 114 9.44 -19.13 -11.68
N ASN A 115 10.33 -20.09 -11.95
CA ASN A 115 10.21 -20.99 -13.11
C ASN A 115 8.95 -21.85 -13.04
N ALA A 116 8.60 -22.36 -11.85
CA ALA A 116 7.37 -23.14 -11.68
C ALA A 116 6.12 -22.31 -12.02
N TYR A 117 6.11 -21.02 -11.65
CA TYR A 117 5.01 -20.11 -11.98
C TYR A 117 4.98 -19.77 -13.47
N LEU A 118 6.14 -19.61 -14.12
CA LEU A 118 6.23 -19.29 -15.56
C LEU A 118 5.72 -20.41 -16.46
N ASP A 119 5.91 -21.65 -16.06
CA ASP A 119 5.61 -22.84 -16.88
C ASP A 119 4.10 -23.09 -16.96
N GLN A 120 3.41 -22.23 -17.74
CA GLN A 120 1.97 -22.35 -17.94
C GLN A 120 1.59 -23.65 -18.63
N ASP A 121 2.44 -24.19 -19.51
CA ASP A 121 2.16 -25.42 -20.24
C ASP A 121 2.16 -26.64 -19.29
N ALA A 122 3.11 -26.68 -18.34
CA ALA A 122 3.09 -27.70 -17.28
C ALA A 122 1.88 -27.53 -16.34
N ILE A 123 1.48 -26.31 -16.01
CA ILE A 123 0.28 -26.04 -15.22
C ILE A 123 -0.97 -26.51 -15.98
N ASP A 124 -1.10 -26.20 -17.27
CA ASP A 124 -2.21 -26.62 -18.12
C ASP A 124 -2.27 -28.15 -18.27
N ALA A 125 -1.11 -28.80 -18.42
CA ALA A 125 -1.00 -30.24 -18.50
C ALA A 125 -1.43 -30.97 -17.21
N ARG A 126 -1.17 -30.42 -16.04
CA ARG A 126 -1.64 -30.93 -14.75
C ARG A 126 -3.15 -30.77 -14.56
N GLY A 127 -3.76 -29.81 -15.26
CA GLY A 127 -5.19 -29.54 -15.18
C GLY A 127 -5.65 -29.23 -13.75
N LEU A 128 -6.72 -29.90 -13.33
CA LEU A 128 -7.32 -29.69 -11.99
C LEU A 128 -6.76 -30.66 -10.92
N GLU A 129 -5.80 -31.53 -11.27
CA GLU A 129 -5.24 -32.50 -10.32
C GLU A 129 -4.83 -31.87 -8.98
N PRO A 130 -4.15 -30.68 -8.93
CA PRO A 130 -3.70 -30.10 -7.67
C PRO A 130 -4.82 -29.65 -6.73
N VAL A 131 -6.01 -29.34 -7.25
CA VAL A 131 -7.16 -28.88 -6.43
C VAL A 131 -8.09 -30.01 -6.03
N GLN A 132 -8.04 -31.20 -6.70
CA GLN A 132 -8.95 -32.32 -6.44
C GLN A 132 -9.00 -32.76 -4.97
N PRO A 133 -7.86 -32.87 -4.23
CA PRO A 133 -7.93 -33.29 -2.83
C PRO A 133 -8.76 -32.33 -1.98
N ALA A 134 -8.63 -31.01 -2.20
CA ALA A 134 -9.40 -30.01 -1.47
C ALA A 134 -10.88 -29.98 -1.89
N LEU A 135 -11.16 -30.12 -3.18
CA LEU A 135 -12.55 -30.24 -3.68
C LEU A 135 -13.27 -31.47 -3.11
N ALA A 136 -12.57 -32.59 -2.98
CA ALA A 136 -13.11 -33.80 -2.35
C ALA A 136 -13.38 -33.55 -0.84
N GLN A 137 -12.49 -32.87 -0.13
CA GLN A 137 -12.73 -32.51 1.26
C GLN A 137 -13.94 -31.54 1.40
N ILE A 138 -14.06 -30.54 0.53
CA ILE A 138 -15.20 -29.61 0.50
C ILE A 138 -16.50 -30.38 0.25
N ALA A 139 -16.51 -31.31 -0.70
CA ALA A 139 -17.68 -32.14 -0.99
C ALA A 139 -18.10 -33.01 0.22
N ALA A 140 -17.14 -33.44 1.05
CA ALA A 140 -17.37 -34.27 2.21
C ALA A 140 -17.84 -33.50 3.47
N LEU A 141 -17.79 -32.14 3.50
CA LEU A 141 -18.26 -31.37 4.63
C LEU A 141 -19.71 -31.71 4.97
N SER A 142 -20.02 -31.98 6.21
CA SER A 142 -21.35 -32.42 6.66
C SER A 142 -21.94 -31.58 7.81
N SER A 143 -21.12 -30.81 8.45
CA SER A 143 -21.50 -29.97 9.59
C SER A 143 -20.85 -28.57 9.51
N HIS A 144 -21.37 -27.62 10.29
CA HIS A 144 -20.74 -26.31 10.43
C HIS A 144 -19.36 -26.40 11.12
N GLU A 145 -19.16 -27.40 11.97
CA GLU A 145 -17.84 -27.67 12.53
C GLU A 145 -16.84 -28.09 11.45
N ASP A 146 -17.23 -28.96 10.48
CA ASP A 146 -16.38 -29.28 9.33
C ASP A 146 -16.04 -28.04 8.51
N VAL A 147 -17.03 -27.15 8.30
CA VAL A 147 -16.83 -25.88 7.58
C VAL A 147 -15.76 -25.04 8.25
N VAL A 148 -15.88 -24.76 9.57
CA VAL A 148 -14.90 -23.91 10.25
C VAL A 148 -13.53 -24.57 10.37
N ARG A 149 -13.44 -25.89 10.51
CA ARG A 149 -12.17 -26.63 10.47
C ARG A 149 -11.50 -26.50 9.11
N PHE A 150 -12.23 -26.64 8.04
CA PHE A 150 -11.69 -26.52 6.69
C PHE A 150 -11.15 -25.11 6.42
N VAL A 151 -11.94 -24.07 6.69
CA VAL A 151 -11.52 -22.69 6.43
C VAL A 151 -10.43 -22.22 7.42
N GLY A 152 -10.39 -22.78 8.62
CA GLY A 152 -9.35 -22.51 9.62
C GLY A 152 -8.01 -23.16 9.30
N THR A 153 -7.99 -24.24 8.51
CA THR A 153 -6.75 -24.99 8.21
C THR A 153 -5.78 -24.16 7.38
N PRO A 154 -4.54 -23.93 7.85
CA PRO A 154 -3.51 -23.21 7.11
C PRO A 154 -3.29 -23.83 5.71
N GLY A 155 -3.06 -22.98 4.71
CA GLY A 155 -2.87 -23.42 3.33
C GLY A 155 -4.17 -23.65 2.54
N ASN A 156 -5.35 -23.67 3.17
CA ASN A 156 -6.63 -23.68 2.45
C ASN A 156 -7.03 -22.31 1.90
N GLY A 157 -6.66 -21.20 2.59
CA GLY A 157 -6.73 -19.83 2.07
C GLY A 157 -8.09 -19.44 1.49
N VAL A 158 -9.17 -19.69 2.23
CA VAL A 158 -10.54 -19.35 1.85
C VAL A 158 -10.95 -18.07 2.59
N SER A 159 -11.53 -17.12 1.86
CA SER A 159 -12.21 -15.97 2.49
C SER A 159 -13.40 -16.47 3.30
N PHE A 160 -13.57 -16.00 4.54
CA PHE A 160 -14.63 -16.44 5.45
C PHE A 160 -15.15 -15.25 6.25
N PRO A 161 -16.43 -15.23 6.70
CA PRO A 161 -17.04 -14.09 7.39
C PRO A 161 -16.29 -13.65 8.66
N ILE A 162 -15.58 -14.56 9.32
CA ILE A 162 -14.74 -14.28 10.48
C ILE A 162 -13.32 -14.71 10.15
N ALA A 163 -12.40 -13.75 10.07
CA ALA A 163 -10.99 -13.97 9.80
C ALA A 163 -10.14 -13.81 11.06
N ILE A 164 -9.09 -14.61 11.18
CA ILE A 164 -8.11 -14.51 12.28
C ILE A 164 -6.70 -14.43 11.69
N TYR A 165 -5.92 -13.45 12.15
CA TYR A 165 -4.50 -13.29 11.86
C TYR A 165 -3.72 -12.98 13.15
N ILE A 166 -2.39 -13.01 13.11
CA ILE A 166 -1.54 -12.62 14.24
C ILE A 166 -1.04 -11.21 14.00
N GLY A 167 -1.22 -10.33 14.97
CA GLY A 167 -0.81 -8.93 14.88
C GLY A 167 -0.29 -8.41 16.22
N LEU A 168 0.32 -7.23 16.16
CA LEU A 168 0.76 -6.53 17.38
C LEU A 168 -0.46 -6.17 18.25
N ASP A 169 -0.30 -6.27 19.56
CA ASP A 169 -1.25 -5.72 20.51
C ASP A 169 -1.07 -4.20 20.58
N GLU A 170 -1.99 -3.43 20.04
CA GLU A 170 -1.87 -1.97 19.98
C GLU A 170 -1.84 -1.28 21.37
N ARG A 171 -2.34 -1.95 22.42
CA ARG A 171 -2.21 -1.45 23.81
C ARG A 171 -1.00 -1.99 24.56
N ASN A 172 -0.32 -2.97 23.98
CA ASN A 172 0.97 -3.47 24.46
C ASN A 172 1.85 -3.90 23.29
N PRO A 173 2.48 -2.94 22.56
CA PRO A 173 3.23 -3.20 21.34
C PRO A 173 4.43 -4.16 21.48
N ASP A 174 4.76 -4.57 22.70
CA ASP A 174 5.84 -5.52 22.97
C ASP A 174 5.41 -6.99 22.81
N ARG A 175 4.13 -7.26 22.45
CA ARG A 175 3.61 -8.62 22.24
C ARG A 175 2.74 -8.74 21.00
N TYR A 176 2.58 -9.97 20.52
CA TYR A 176 1.64 -10.34 19.47
C TYR A 176 0.42 -11.05 20.06
N LEU A 177 -0.76 -10.82 19.45
CA LEU A 177 -2.01 -11.50 19.78
C LEU A 177 -2.75 -11.94 18.50
N PRO A 178 -3.60 -12.97 18.58
CA PRO A 178 -4.61 -13.20 17.56
C PRO A 178 -5.52 -11.97 17.43
N GLN A 179 -5.76 -11.56 16.20
CA GLN A 179 -6.66 -10.49 15.81
C GLN A 179 -7.83 -11.09 15.05
N MET A 180 -9.06 -10.78 15.44
CA MET A 180 -10.28 -11.24 14.78
C MET A 180 -10.99 -10.09 14.10
N THR A 181 -11.33 -10.24 12.81
CA THR A 181 -12.00 -9.22 11.99
C THR A 181 -13.04 -9.86 11.08
N HIS A 182 -14.01 -9.07 10.62
CA HIS A 182 -14.94 -9.54 9.62
C HIS A 182 -14.30 -9.67 8.22
N GLY A 183 -14.84 -10.57 7.39
CA GLY A 183 -14.36 -10.85 6.03
C GLY A 183 -15.45 -11.55 5.21
N GLY A 184 -15.04 -12.32 4.20
CA GLY A 184 -15.94 -13.21 3.47
C GLY A 184 -16.65 -12.59 2.27
N LEU A 185 -16.19 -11.44 1.76
CA LEU A 185 -16.71 -10.86 0.53
C LEU A 185 -15.84 -11.21 -0.67
N GLY A 186 -16.47 -11.43 -1.81
CA GLY A 186 -15.79 -11.61 -3.09
C GLY A 186 -15.61 -10.31 -3.86
N LEU A 187 -16.53 -9.34 -3.70
CA LEU A 187 -16.40 -7.96 -4.17
C LEU A 187 -15.66 -7.11 -3.13
N PRO A 188 -15.10 -5.94 -3.50
CA PRO A 188 -14.14 -5.21 -2.67
C PRO A 188 -14.62 -4.83 -1.28
N GLU A 189 -15.90 -4.42 -1.13
CA GLU A 189 -16.47 -4.01 0.15
C GLU A 189 -18.02 -4.02 0.12
N ARG A 190 -18.64 -3.76 1.27
CA ARG A 190 -20.10 -3.88 1.49
C ARG A 190 -20.97 -3.07 0.52
N GLU A 191 -20.56 -1.90 0.10
CA GLU A 191 -21.38 -1.02 -0.76
C GLU A 191 -21.59 -1.61 -2.17
N TYR A 192 -20.68 -2.48 -2.65
CA TYR A 192 -20.85 -3.21 -3.90
C TYR A 192 -22.07 -4.14 -3.89
N TYR A 193 -22.49 -4.59 -2.72
CA TYR A 193 -23.64 -5.48 -2.53
C TYR A 193 -24.93 -4.70 -2.28
N ARG A 194 -24.86 -3.50 -1.69
CA ARG A 194 -25.99 -2.74 -1.14
C ARG A 194 -26.51 -1.66 -2.06
N ARG A 195 -25.64 -1.03 -2.84
CA ARG A 195 -26.03 0.08 -3.72
C ARG A 195 -26.61 -0.45 -5.01
N ASP A 196 -27.67 0.24 -5.51
CA ASP A 196 -28.34 -0.09 -6.75
C ASP A 196 -28.20 1.01 -7.82
N ASP A 197 -27.40 2.05 -7.52
CA ASP A 197 -27.07 3.11 -8.46
C ASP A 197 -25.84 2.78 -9.29
N ARG A 198 -25.68 3.46 -10.45
CA ARG A 198 -24.51 3.38 -11.32
C ARG A 198 -24.23 1.96 -11.82
N GLN A 199 -22.98 1.50 -11.68
CA GLN A 199 -22.46 0.23 -12.20
C GLN A 199 -22.64 -0.98 -11.26
N PHE A 200 -23.11 -0.76 -10.01
CA PHE A 200 -23.15 -1.84 -9.02
C PHE A 200 -24.04 -3.02 -9.42
N PRO A 201 -25.24 -2.82 -9.99
CA PRO A 201 -26.06 -3.95 -10.47
C PRO A 201 -25.36 -4.76 -11.56
N GLU A 202 -24.69 -4.10 -12.51
CA GLU A 202 -23.96 -4.78 -13.59
C GLU A 202 -22.76 -5.58 -13.04
N LEU A 203 -22.00 -4.99 -12.09
CA LEU A 203 -20.89 -5.69 -11.44
C LEU A 203 -21.36 -6.93 -10.66
N ARG A 204 -22.52 -6.86 -9.97
CA ARG A 204 -23.09 -8.04 -9.30
C ARG A 204 -23.51 -9.12 -10.28
N THR A 205 -24.14 -8.74 -11.39
CA THR A 205 -24.50 -9.68 -12.45
C THR A 205 -23.25 -10.34 -13.06
N GLY A 206 -22.22 -9.54 -13.34
CA GLY A 206 -20.93 -10.06 -13.80
C GLY A 206 -20.26 -11.00 -12.80
N TYR A 207 -20.35 -10.68 -11.51
CA TYR A 207 -19.83 -11.51 -10.42
C TYR A 207 -20.56 -12.85 -10.32
N GLU A 208 -21.89 -12.86 -10.37
CA GLU A 208 -22.68 -14.10 -10.38
C GLU A 208 -22.34 -14.98 -11.60
N ALA A 209 -22.18 -14.36 -12.78
CA ALA A 209 -21.77 -15.06 -13.97
C ALA A 209 -20.37 -15.69 -13.82
N ALA A 210 -19.41 -14.96 -13.23
CA ALA A 210 -18.05 -15.45 -12.94
C ALA A 210 -18.07 -16.60 -11.93
N CYS A 211 -18.92 -16.53 -10.89
CA CYS A 211 -19.11 -17.63 -9.94
C CYS A 211 -19.64 -18.90 -10.63
N ALA A 212 -20.68 -18.78 -11.46
CA ALA A 212 -21.27 -19.92 -12.18
C ALA A 212 -20.27 -20.56 -13.15
N ASP A 213 -19.55 -19.73 -13.94
CA ASP A 213 -18.54 -20.22 -14.89
C ASP A 213 -17.40 -20.96 -14.17
N MET A 214 -16.88 -20.38 -13.08
CA MET A 214 -15.78 -20.97 -12.31
C MET A 214 -16.18 -22.30 -11.68
N LEU A 215 -17.38 -22.42 -11.10
CA LEU A 215 -17.90 -23.67 -10.55
C LEU A 215 -18.01 -24.73 -11.64
N GLY A 216 -18.49 -24.36 -12.85
CA GLY A 216 -18.54 -25.26 -14.01
C GLY A 216 -17.16 -25.78 -14.43
N ARG A 217 -16.13 -24.91 -14.44
CA ARG A 217 -14.75 -25.27 -14.83
C ARG A 217 -14.09 -26.26 -13.88
N VAL A 218 -14.53 -26.33 -12.63
CA VAL A 218 -13.99 -27.30 -11.66
C VAL A 218 -14.86 -28.58 -11.51
N GLY A 219 -15.74 -28.83 -12.48
CA GLY A 219 -16.52 -30.07 -12.55
C GLY A 219 -17.79 -30.08 -11.69
N GLN A 220 -18.16 -28.92 -11.14
CA GLN A 220 -19.51 -28.75 -10.60
C GLN A 220 -20.48 -28.33 -11.72
N SER A 221 -21.80 -28.50 -11.51
CA SER A 221 -22.76 -27.91 -12.46
C SER A 221 -22.59 -26.40 -12.49
N SER A 222 -22.45 -25.80 -13.68
CA SER A 222 -22.52 -24.35 -13.87
C SER A 222 -23.96 -23.89 -13.65
N ASP A 223 -24.38 -23.88 -12.37
CA ASP A 223 -25.73 -23.66 -11.98
C ASP A 223 -25.87 -22.18 -11.53
N ALA A 224 -26.68 -21.41 -12.25
CA ALA A 224 -27.02 -20.05 -11.89
C ALA A 224 -27.61 -19.96 -10.47
N ALA A 225 -28.33 -21.00 -10.01
CA ALA A 225 -28.88 -21.04 -8.66
C ALA A 225 -27.79 -21.10 -7.58
N LYS A 226 -26.67 -21.80 -7.83
CA LYS A 226 -25.52 -21.82 -6.91
C LYS A 226 -24.84 -20.45 -6.83
N ALA A 227 -24.60 -19.82 -7.98
CA ALA A 227 -24.02 -18.47 -8.02
C ALA A 227 -24.93 -17.43 -7.34
N ALA A 228 -26.22 -17.48 -7.57
CA ALA A 228 -27.21 -16.64 -6.88
C ALA A 228 -27.21 -16.93 -5.36
N GLY A 229 -27.03 -18.18 -4.94
CA GLY A 229 -26.88 -18.58 -3.54
C GLY A 229 -25.64 -17.98 -2.89
N ILE A 230 -24.49 -17.97 -3.58
CA ILE A 230 -23.26 -17.31 -3.13
C ILE A 230 -23.48 -15.80 -3.00
N MET A 231 -24.03 -15.14 -4.03
CA MET A 231 -24.33 -13.71 -3.99
C MET A 231 -25.29 -13.35 -2.84
N ALA A 232 -26.34 -14.15 -2.65
CA ALA A 232 -27.30 -13.93 -1.56
C ALA A 232 -26.64 -14.06 -0.17
N LEU A 233 -25.73 -15.03 0.00
CA LEU A 233 -24.95 -15.18 1.22
C LEU A 233 -24.02 -14.00 1.44
N GLU A 234 -23.26 -13.59 0.42
CA GLU A 234 -22.34 -12.45 0.52
C GLU A 234 -23.05 -11.12 0.77
N ARG A 235 -24.27 -10.92 0.24
CA ARG A 235 -25.11 -9.77 0.60
C ARG A 235 -25.44 -9.75 2.09
N ARG A 236 -25.83 -10.90 2.67
CA ARG A 236 -26.09 -11.01 4.11
C ARG A 236 -24.84 -10.74 4.93
N ILE A 237 -23.66 -11.20 4.48
CA ILE A 237 -22.37 -10.90 5.11
C ILE A 237 -22.09 -9.40 5.02
N ALA A 238 -22.26 -8.79 3.84
CA ALA A 238 -22.02 -7.37 3.60
C ALA A 238 -22.93 -6.47 4.46
N ASP A 239 -24.18 -6.88 4.72
CA ASP A 239 -25.11 -6.15 5.59
C ASP A 239 -24.64 -6.08 7.04
N LEU A 240 -23.85 -7.06 7.49
CA LEU A 240 -23.27 -7.14 8.83
C LEU A 240 -21.90 -6.45 8.94
N HIS A 241 -21.26 -6.12 7.82
CA HIS A 241 -19.97 -5.43 7.84
C HIS A 241 -20.12 -3.97 8.29
N TRP A 242 -19.11 -3.48 9.00
CA TRP A 242 -18.98 -2.07 9.28
C TRP A 242 -18.65 -1.27 8.01
N PRO A 243 -19.09 0.01 7.92
CA PRO A 243 -18.62 0.93 6.89
C PRO A 243 -17.09 1.08 6.95
N VAL A 244 -16.44 1.22 5.78
CA VAL A 244 -14.97 1.35 5.69
C VAL A 244 -14.44 2.50 6.55
N ALA A 245 -15.14 3.65 6.60
CA ALA A 245 -14.73 4.79 7.42
C ALA A 245 -14.71 4.46 8.93
N ASP A 246 -15.68 3.70 9.42
CA ASP A 246 -15.78 3.33 10.84
C ASP A 246 -14.66 2.38 11.28
N ARG A 247 -14.13 1.58 10.35
CA ARG A 247 -13.02 0.64 10.59
C ARG A 247 -11.68 1.32 10.80
N ARG A 248 -11.57 2.60 10.48
CA ARG A 248 -10.38 3.41 10.77
C ARG A 248 -10.27 3.82 12.24
N GLU A 249 -11.39 3.79 12.99
CA GLU A 249 -11.45 4.20 14.38
C GLU A 249 -10.79 3.19 15.30
N ARG A 250 -9.47 3.31 15.51
CA ARG A 250 -8.62 2.34 16.22
C ARG A 250 -9.11 2.02 17.62
N GLU A 251 -9.69 2.96 18.34
CA GLU A 251 -10.26 2.73 19.68
C GLU A 251 -11.50 1.83 19.62
N ARG A 252 -12.32 1.94 18.57
CA ARG A 252 -13.50 1.10 18.37
C ARG A 252 -13.14 -0.29 17.88
N THR A 253 -12.03 -0.42 17.16
CA THR A 253 -11.56 -1.71 16.60
C THR A 253 -10.61 -2.45 17.55
N TYR A 254 -10.32 -1.93 18.74
CA TYR A 254 -9.56 -2.62 19.76
C TYR A 254 -10.44 -3.11 20.89
N ASN A 255 -10.86 -4.37 20.86
CA ASN A 255 -11.64 -5.02 21.91
C ASN A 255 -10.94 -6.32 22.34
N LEU A 256 -10.17 -6.25 23.43
CA LEU A 256 -9.48 -7.42 23.97
C LEU A 256 -10.48 -8.31 24.72
N LEU A 257 -10.67 -9.53 24.24
CA LEU A 257 -11.57 -10.53 24.82
C LEU A 257 -10.81 -11.78 25.23
N THR A 258 -11.27 -12.43 26.30
CA THR A 258 -10.86 -13.80 26.63
C THR A 258 -11.57 -14.81 25.72
N ARG A 259 -11.02 -16.02 25.60
CA ARG A 259 -11.68 -17.15 24.90
C ARG A 259 -13.10 -17.39 25.41
N ALA A 260 -13.32 -17.31 26.71
CA ALA A 260 -14.65 -17.47 27.30
C ALA A 260 -15.63 -16.39 26.84
N GLN A 261 -15.17 -15.13 26.73
CA GLN A 261 -15.99 -14.04 26.21
C GLN A 261 -16.26 -14.21 24.71
N VAL A 262 -15.28 -14.66 23.89
CA VAL A 262 -15.50 -14.98 22.47
C VAL A 262 -16.57 -16.06 22.31
N ARG A 263 -16.49 -17.15 23.11
CA ARG A 263 -17.53 -18.21 23.11
C ARG A 263 -18.92 -17.64 23.46
N ALA A 264 -18.97 -16.69 24.39
CA ALA A 264 -20.23 -16.08 24.81
C ALA A 264 -20.87 -15.17 23.74
N LEU A 265 -20.10 -14.69 22.73
CA LEU A 265 -20.65 -13.92 21.62
C LEU A 265 -21.67 -14.74 20.79
N ALA A 266 -21.39 -16.02 20.57
CA ALA A 266 -22.26 -16.96 19.85
C ALA A 266 -22.01 -18.37 20.40
N PRO A 267 -22.73 -18.81 21.47
CA PRO A 267 -22.42 -20.05 22.19
C PRO A 267 -22.52 -21.33 21.35
N ASN A 268 -23.33 -21.31 20.28
CA ASN A 268 -23.51 -22.46 19.40
C ASN A 268 -22.50 -22.51 18.24
N PHE A 269 -21.72 -21.44 18.02
CA PHE A 269 -20.69 -21.44 16.99
C PHE A 269 -19.50 -22.28 17.45
N PRO A 270 -18.93 -23.15 16.59
CA PRO A 270 -17.85 -24.06 16.98
C PRO A 270 -16.49 -23.34 17.09
N TRP A 271 -16.39 -22.36 17.99
CA TRP A 271 -15.19 -21.53 18.21
C TRP A 271 -13.95 -22.36 18.47
N ASP A 272 -14.05 -23.38 19.31
CA ASP A 272 -12.89 -24.19 19.66
C ASP A 272 -12.38 -24.95 18.43
N ALA A 273 -13.26 -25.53 17.63
CA ALA A 273 -12.88 -26.17 16.37
C ALA A 273 -12.20 -25.21 15.40
N TYR A 274 -12.65 -23.95 15.35
CA TYR A 274 -12.04 -22.92 14.50
C TYR A 274 -10.66 -22.53 14.99
N PHE A 275 -10.51 -22.24 16.30
CA PHE A 275 -9.21 -21.90 16.89
C PHE A 275 -8.22 -23.08 16.81
N ASP A 276 -8.68 -24.31 17.06
CA ASP A 276 -7.84 -25.51 16.93
C ASP A 276 -7.30 -25.69 15.53
N ALA A 277 -8.17 -25.53 14.51
CA ALA A 277 -7.76 -25.63 13.11
C ALA A 277 -6.72 -24.55 12.72
N ARG A 278 -6.75 -23.39 13.39
CA ARG A 278 -5.75 -22.33 13.24
C ARG A 278 -4.48 -22.54 14.06
N GLY A 279 -4.41 -23.58 14.91
CA GLY A 279 -3.29 -23.81 15.82
C GLY A 279 -3.26 -22.87 17.03
N LEU A 280 -4.41 -22.31 17.41
CA LEU A 280 -4.58 -21.31 18.45
C LEU A 280 -5.24 -21.88 19.74
N SER A 281 -5.22 -23.19 19.94
CA SER A 281 -5.89 -23.87 21.07
C SER A 281 -5.46 -23.33 22.43
N ASN A 282 -4.20 -22.91 22.57
CA ASN A 282 -3.62 -22.44 23.83
C ASN A 282 -3.65 -20.92 23.99
N GLN A 283 -4.32 -20.19 23.08
CA GLN A 283 -4.41 -18.73 23.17
C GLN A 283 -5.64 -18.33 23.96
N GLU A 284 -5.43 -17.59 25.03
CA GLU A 284 -6.50 -17.18 25.96
C GLU A 284 -7.09 -15.79 25.64
N GLU A 285 -6.36 -14.96 24.91
CA GLU A 285 -6.74 -13.59 24.55
C GLU A 285 -6.80 -13.40 23.06
N VAL A 286 -7.76 -12.61 22.59
CA VAL A 286 -7.98 -12.24 21.19
C VAL A 286 -8.43 -10.79 21.13
N VAL A 287 -7.86 -9.98 20.26
CA VAL A 287 -8.38 -8.66 19.93
C VAL A 287 -9.43 -8.80 18.85
N VAL A 288 -10.63 -8.28 19.10
CA VAL A 288 -11.76 -8.33 18.18
C VAL A 288 -11.99 -6.93 17.59
N ALA A 289 -11.84 -6.79 16.28
CA ALA A 289 -11.92 -5.49 15.63
C ALA A 289 -13.38 -4.97 15.56
N GLU A 290 -14.24 -5.58 14.79
CA GLU A 290 -15.61 -5.14 14.60
C GLU A 290 -16.55 -5.93 15.54
N LEU A 291 -16.46 -5.68 16.84
CA LEU A 291 -17.10 -6.48 17.88
C LEU A 291 -18.60 -6.72 17.65
N SER A 292 -19.35 -5.68 17.26
CA SER A 292 -20.79 -5.81 17.05
C SER A 292 -21.17 -6.67 15.83
N ALA A 293 -20.24 -6.92 14.91
CA ALA A 293 -20.47 -7.77 13.75
C ALA A 293 -20.23 -9.26 14.04
N MET A 294 -19.44 -9.60 15.08
CA MET A 294 -18.98 -10.98 15.29
C MET A 294 -20.10 -11.96 15.65
N ALA A 295 -20.98 -11.61 16.59
CA ALA A 295 -22.09 -12.47 16.96
C ALA A 295 -23.08 -12.68 15.79
N PRO A 296 -23.57 -11.64 15.08
CA PRO A 296 -24.43 -11.83 13.92
C PRO A 296 -23.76 -12.62 12.78
N LEU A 297 -22.47 -12.44 12.55
CA LEU A 297 -21.74 -13.23 11.54
C LEU A 297 -21.62 -14.71 11.92
N ALA A 298 -21.34 -15.01 13.19
CA ALA A 298 -21.30 -16.37 13.70
C ALA A 298 -22.68 -17.05 13.59
N GLU A 299 -23.76 -16.34 13.93
CA GLU A 299 -25.13 -16.81 13.76
C GLU A 299 -25.49 -17.03 12.29
N LEU A 300 -25.05 -16.13 11.38
CA LEU A 300 -25.23 -16.28 9.95
C LEU A 300 -24.54 -17.55 9.42
N VAL A 301 -23.35 -17.87 9.93
CA VAL A 301 -22.64 -19.11 9.57
C VAL A 301 -23.50 -20.32 9.90
N LEU A 302 -24.08 -20.36 11.12
CA LEU A 302 -24.92 -21.48 11.56
C LEU A 302 -26.27 -21.55 10.83
N ALA A 303 -26.85 -20.42 10.52
CA ALA A 303 -28.15 -20.33 9.81
C ALA A 303 -28.05 -20.64 8.31
N THR A 304 -26.85 -20.68 7.74
CA THR A 304 -26.62 -20.98 6.33
C THR A 304 -26.43 -22.48 6.13
N PRO A 305 -27.19 -23.13 5.22
CA PRO A 305 -27.03 -24.55 4.97
C PRO A 305 -25.60 -24.93 4.55
N VAL A 306 -25.11 -26.07 5.02
CA VAL A 306 -23.75 -26.56 4.69
C VAL A 306 -23.54 -26.70 3.18
N VAL A 307 -24.57 -27.04 2.42
CA VAL A 307 -24.48 -27.12 0.95
C VAL A 307 -24.14 -25.77 0.33
N THR A 308 -24.68 -24.67 0.83
CA THR A 308 -24.34 -23.31 0.38
C THR A 308 -22.89 -22.97 0.72
N TRP A 309 -22.40 -23.39 1.91
CA TRP A 309 -21.00 -23.25 2.27
C TRP A 309 -20.06 -24.02 1.35
N LYS A 310 -20.44 -25.21 0.89
CA LYS A 310 -19.63 -25.97 -0.08
C LYS A 310 -19.45 -25.20 -1.38
N ASP A 311 -20.53 -24.64 -1.94
CA ASP A 311 -20.47 -23.86 -3.17
C ASP A 311 -19.62 -22.57 -2.97
N TYR A 312 -19.85 -21.85 -1.88
CA TYR A 312 -19.11 -20.66 -1.48
C TYR A 312 -17.60 -20.94 -1.29
N ILE A 313 -17.27 -21.98 -0.53
CA ILE A 313 -15.87 -22.37 -0.27
C ILE A 313 -15.19 -22.80 -1.57
N THR A 314 -15.86 -23.56 -2.43
CA THR A 314 -15.32 -23.96 -3.73
C THR A 314 -14.97 -22.75 -4.57
N TRP A 315 -15.89 -21.78 -4.70
CA TRP A 315 -15.66 -20.54 -5.43
C TRP A 315 -14.42 -19.79 -4.89
N HIS A 316 -14.40 -19.48 -3.61
CA HIS A 316 -13.31 -18.72 -3.00
C HIS A 316 -11.98 -19.48 -3.02
N TYR A 317 -11.99 -20.81 -2.85
CA TYR A 317 -10.80 -21.64 -2.88
C TYR A 317 -10.14 -21.64 -4.27
N VAL A 318 -10.92 -21.82 -5.32
CA VAL A 318 -10.42 -21.88 -6.71
C VAL A 318 -9.96 -20.48 -7.15
N ARG A 319 -10.77 -19.46 -6.91
CA ARG A 319 -10.45 -18.08 -7.25
C ARG A 319 -9.12 -17.62 -6.65
N ALA A 320 -8.87 -17.91 -5.38
CA ALA A 320 -7.64 -17.53 -4.69
C ALA A 320 -6.37 -18.15 -5.31
N ARG A 321 -6.53 -19.19 -6.14
CA ARG A 321 -5.44 -19.95 -6.78
C ARG A 321 -5.45 -19.88 -8.29
N ALA A 322 -6.33 -19.07 -8.87
CA ALA A 322 -6.55 -19.01 -10.32
C ALA A 322 -5.24 -18.85 -11.10
N SER A 323 -4.31 -18.02 -10.60
CA SER A 323 -3.03 -17.71 -11.27
C SER A 323 -2.04 -18.88 -11.36
N VAL A 324 -2.25 -19.98 -10.64
CA VAL A 324 -1.46 -21.21 -10.65
C VAL A 324 -2.30 -22.44 -11.02
N LEU A 325 -3.43 -22.21 -11.67
CA LEU A 325 -4.31 -23.18 -12.26
C LEU A 325 -4.32 -23.04 -13.80
N PRO A 326 -4.96 -23.96 -14.55
CA PRO A 326 -5.01 -23.89 -16.00
C PRO A 326 -5.43 -22.50 -16.51
N ARG A 327 -4.85 -22.11 -17.65
CA ARG A 327 -5.08 -20.81 -18.31
C ARG A 327 -6.56 -20.43 -18.37
N ALA A 328 -7.42 -21.37 -18.69
CA ALA A 328 -8.86 -21.13 -18.78
C ALA A 328 -9.49 -20.63 -17.46
N ILE A 329 -8.94 -21.01 -16.30
CA ILE A 329 -9.37 -20.55 -14.97
C ILE A 329 -8.77 -19.16 -14.66
N ASP A 330 -7.49 -18.99 -14.97
CA ASP A 330 -6.79 -17.71 -14.77
C ASP A 330 -7.41 -16.59 -15.62
N ASP A 331 -7.70 -16.88 -16.90
CA ASP A 331 -8.36 -15.94 -17.83
C ASP A 331 -9.79 -15.59 -17.36
N ALA A 332 -10.58 -16.57 -16.91
CA ALA A 332 -11.93 -16.32 -16.40
C ALA A 332 -11.90 -15.44 -15.13
N ASN A 333 -10.92 -15.65 -14.26
CA ASN A 333 -10.72 -14.80 -13.08
C ASN A 333 -10.32 -13.37 -13.48
N PHE A 334 -9.44 -13.21 -14.47
CA PHE A 334 -9.05 -11.91 -15.01
C PHE A 334 -10.22 -11.19 -15.67
N ASP A 335 -11.06 -11.87 -16.44
CA ASP A 335 -12.20 -11.28 -17.14
C ASP A 335 -13.17 -10.56 -16.20
N PHE A 336 -13.35 -11.08 -15.00
CA PHE A 336 -14.14 -10.36 -14.00
C PHE A 336 -13.31 -9.33 -13.20
N TYR A 337 -12.27 -9.78 -12.47
CA TYR A 337 -11.57 -8.91 -11.52
C TYR A 337 -10.66 -7.89 -12.19
N GLY A 338 -10.02 -8.27 -13.27
CA GLY A 338 -9.15 -7.37 -14.04
C GLY A 338 -9.96 -6.45 -14.96
N ARG A 339 -10.76 -7.05 -15.84
CA ARG A 339 -11.44 -6.30 -16.91
C ARG A 339 -12.68 -5.57 -16.42
N GLN A 340 -13.65 -6.29 -15.85
CA GLN A 340 -14.93 -5.66 -15.48
C GLN A 340 -14.82 -4.81 -14.22
N LEU A 341 -14.22 -5.34 -13.16
CA LEU A 341 -14.14 -4.67 -11.86
C LEU A 341 -13.10 -3.54 -11.83
N SER A 342 -11.92 -3.74 -12.43
CA SER A 342 -10.80 -2.81 -12.35
C SER A 342 -10.58 -1.98 -13.63
N GLY A 343 -11.23 -2.34 -14.75
CA GLY A 343 -11.11 -1.64 -16.04
C GLY A 343 -9.80 -1.92 -16.80
N GLN A 344 -9.03 -2.92 -16.41
CA GLN A 344 -7.81 -3.36 -17.09
C GLN A 344 -8.17 -4.03 -18.41
N GLN A 345 -7.53 -3.65 -19.51
CA GLN A 345 -7.91 -4.14 -20.84
C GLN A 345 -7.25 -5.48 -21.21
N ARG A 346 -6.04 -5.72 -20.73
CA ARG A 346 -5.24 -6.92 -20.97
C ARG A 346 -4.62 -7.40 -19.67
N GLN A 347 -4.52 -8.71 -19.48
CA GLN A 347 -3.80 -9.27 -18.35
C GLN A 347 -2.30 -8.95 -18.47
N ARG A 348 -1.65 -8.71 -17.33
CA ARG A 348 -0.19 -8.52 -17.29
C ARG A 348 0.54 -9.75 -17.78
N ASP A 349 1.70 -9.55 -18.39
CA ASP A 349 2.51 -10.65 -18.89
C ASP A 349 2.85 -11.66 -17.77
N ARG A 350 2.94 -12.93 -18.11
CA ARG A 350 3.15 -14.02 -17.15
C ARG A 350 4.38 -13.79 -16.27
N TRP A 351 5.48 -13.28 -16.85
CA TRP A 351 6.70 -12.97 -16.09
C TRP A 351 6.50 -11.89 -15.03
N GLN A 352 5.70 -10.86 -15.29
CA GLN A 352 5.40 -9.80 -14.32
C GLN A 352 4.57 -10.35 -13.15
N ARG A 353 3.59 -11.21 -13.46
CA ARG A 353 2.77 -11.89 -12.45
C ARG A 353 3.59 -12.89 -11.63
N ALA A 354 4.57 -13.56 -12.25
CA ALA A 354 5.54 -14.41 -11.56
C ALA A 354 6.39 -13.60 -10.57
N ILE A 355 6.91 -12.44 -10.97
CA ILE A 355 7.64 -11.53 -10.08
C ILE A 355 6.75 -11.10 -8.90
N GLN A 356 5.51 -10.70 -9.16
CA GLN A 356 4.58 -10.34 -8.09
C GLN A 356 4.36 -11.48 -7.10
N SER A 357 4.23 -12.71 -7.60
CA SER A 357 4.08 -13.91 -6.76
C SER A 357 5.33 -14.21 -5.93
N VAL A 358 6.53 -14.10 -6.53
CA VAL A 358 7.81 -14.29 -5.80
C VAL A 358 8.01 -13.18 -4.76
N ASN A 359 7.68 -11.94 -5.09
CA ASN A 359 7.76 -10.79 -4.16
C ASN A 359 6.85 -10.98 -2.94
N GLY A 360 5.69 -11.60 -3.12
CA GLY A 360 4.78 -11.93 -2.02
C GLY A 360 5.24 -13.11 -1.15
N THR A 361 6.32 -13.81 -1.55
CA THR A 361 6.79 -15.02 -0.85
C THR A 361 8.25 -14.91 -0.41
N LEU A 362 9.16 -14.66 -1.34
CA LEU A 362 10.63 -14.58 -1.14
C LEU A 362 11.17 -13.14 -1.28
N GLY A 363 10.31 -12.14 -1.06
CA GLY A 363 10.61 -10.75 -1.40
C GLY A 363 11.81 -10.16 -0.67
N GLU A 364 12.04 -10.46 0.61
CA GLU A 364 13.25 -9.98 1.29
C GLU A 364 14.53 -10.66 0.78
N ALA A 365 14.47 -11.94 0.42
CA ALA A 365 15.61 -12.62 -0.18
C ALA A 365 16.00 -12.02 -1.55
N ILE A 366 15.03 -11.55 -2.33
CA ILE A 366 15.26 -10.75 -3.53
C ILE A 366 15.78 -9.37 -3.15
N GLY A 367 15.19 -8.75 -2.13
CA GLY A 367 15.56 -7.44 -1.63
C GLY A 367 17.04 -7.34 -1.25
N GLU A 368 17.59 -8.38 -0.63
CA GLU A 368 19.03 -8.49 -0.31
C GLU A 368 19.91 -8.36 -1.56
N LEU A 369 19.54 -9.06 -2.64
CA LEU A 369 20.27 -8.98 -3.91
C LEU A 369 20.05 -7.65 -4.63
N TYR A 370 18.85 -7.07 -4.50
CA TYR A 370 18.48 -5.79 -5.11
C TYR A 370 19.31 -4.64 -4.53
N VAL A 371 19.37 -4.52 -3.21
CA VAL A 371 20.08 -3.39 -2.57
C VAL A 371 21.57 -3.40 -2.83
N GLN A 372 22.19 -4.59 -2.95
CA GLN A 372 23.61 -4.72 -3.31
C GLN A 372 23.93 -4.11 -4.68
N ARG A 373 22.96 -4.01 -5.59
CA ARG A 373 23.13 -3.51 -6.97
C ARG A 373 22.60 -2.10 -7.17
N HIS A 374 21.49 -1.76 -6.51
CA HIS A 374 20.68 -0.61 -6.86
C HIS A 374 20.58 0.46 -5.76
N PHE A 375 21.21 0.25 -4.59
CA PHE A 375 21.11 1.21 -3.50
C PHE A 375 22.48 1.50 -2.85
N PRO A 376 23.20 2.52 -3.35
CA PRO A 376 24.48 2.93 -2.79
C PRO A 376 24.36 3.43 -1.34
N PRO A 377 25.37 3.17 -0.48
CA PRO A 377 25.37 3.64 0.91
C PRO A 377 25.22 5.16 1.05
N GLU A 378 25.74 5.92 0.09
CA GLU A 378 25.65 7.40 0.06
C GLU A 378 24.20 7.87 -0.04
N THR A 379 23.37 7.16 -0.81
CA THR A 379 21.93 7.45 -0.93
C THR A 379 21.22 7.28 0.42
N LYS A 380 21.58 6.22 1.17
CA LYS A 380 21.04 6.01 2.54
C LYS A 380 21.42 7.15 3.47
N ALA A 381 22.68 7.59 3.45
CA ALA A 381 23.18 8.67 4.30
C ALA A 381 22.47 10.00 4.03
N GLN A 382 22.30 10.39 2.76
CA GLN A 382 21.62 11.62 2.38
C GLN A 382 20.12 11.57 2.70
N ALA A 383 19.46 10.43 2.53
CA ALA A 383 18.08 10.26 2.92
C ALA A 383 17.88 10.40 4.45
N LEU A 384 18.83 9.87 5.25
CA LEU A 384 18.83 10.04 6.70
C LEU A 384 19.00 11.51 7.11
N GLU A 385 19.90 12.26 6.46
CA GLU A 385 20.08 13.70 6.70
C GLU A 385 18.78 14.46 6.43
N LEU A 386 18.07 14.13 5.34
CA LEU A 386 16.80 14.75 5.02
C LEU A 386 15.74 14.42 6.09
N VAL A 387 15.68 13.18 6.59
CA VAL A 387 14.78 12.79 7.71
C VAL A 387 15.09 13.61 8.96
N GLU A 388 16.35 13.86 9.32
CA GLU A 388 16.69 14.65 10.51
C GLU A 388 16.32 16.14 10.35
N ASN A 389 16.49 16.70 9.14
CA ASN A 389 16.00 18.05 8.85
C ASN A 389 14.47 18.15 8.96
N MET A 390 13.76 17.10 8.49
CA MET A 390 12.31 17.00 8.64
C MET A 390 11.90 16.88 10.11
N ARG A 391 12.60 16.08 10.91
CA ARG A 391 12.37 15.94 12.36
C ARG A 391 12.54 17.28 13.07
N ARG A 392 13.60 18.02 12.75
CA ARG A 392 13.83 19.38 13.29
C ARG A 392 12.68 20.31 12.93
N ALA A 393 12.30 20.36 11.64
CA ALA A 393 11.22 21.21 11.16
C ALA A 393 9.88 20.87 11.82
N TYR A 394 9.58 19.57 11.99
CA TYR A 394 8.38 19.11 12.71
C TYR A 394 8.35 19.65 14.14
N GLY A 395 9.47 19.54 14.84
CA GLY A 395 9.60 20.04 16.21
C GLY A 395 9.35 21.54 16.32
N GLU A 396 9.96 22.35 15.45
CA GLU A 396 9.77 23.79 15.43
C GLU A 396 8.31 24.18 15.13
N ARG A 397 7.63 23.44 14.26
CA ARG A 397 6.19 23.66 13.96
C ARG A 397 5.27 23.24 15.10
N ILE A 398 5.56 22.14 15.81
CA ILE A 398 4.84 21.75 17.04
C ILE A 398 4.91 22.88 18.06
N ASP A 399 6.09 23.48 18.27
CA ASP A 399 6.27 24.60 19.20
C ASP A 399 5.46 25.83 18.80
N GLN A 400 5.34 26.09 17.51
CA GLN A 400 4.59 27.22 16.94
C GLN A 400 3.08 26.95 16.84
N SER A 401 2.62 25.71 17.00
CA SER A 401 1.20 25.34 16.88
C SER A 401 0.32 26.18 17.82
N GLN A 402 -0.77 26.75 17.29
CA GLN A 402 -1.69 27.60 18.03
C GLN A 402 -2.79 26.80 18.76
N TRP A 403 -3.07 25.58 18.31
CA TRP A 403 -4.13 24.76 18.87
C TRP A 403 -3.63 23.78 19.96
N MET A 404 -2.34 23.45 19.99
CA MET A 404 -1.76 22.59 21.03
C MET A 404 -1.49 23.37 22.32
N SER A 405 -1.91 22.80 23.45
CA SER A 405 -1.49 23.27 24.79
C SER A 405 0.00 23.00 25.04
N ALA A 406 0.56 23.66 26.03
CA ALA A 406 1.97 23.44 26.43
C ALA A 406 2.23 21.98 26.81
N GLU A 407 1.29 21.33 27.50
CA GLU A 407 1.40 19.93 27.90
C GLU A 407 1.42 18.99 26.69
N THR A 408 0.50 19.17 25.73
CA THR A 408 0.45 18.36 24.52
C THR A 408 1.68 18.57 23.65
N LYS A 409 2.24 19.80 23.56
CA LYS A 409 3.50 20.07 22.88
C LYS A 409 4.66 19.25 23.44
N VAL A 410 4.78 19.15 24.77
CA VAL A 410 5.83 18.33 25.41
C VAL A 410 5.70 16.86 24.99
N ARG A 411 4.50 16.30 25.05
CA ARG A 411 4.25 14.90 24.66
C ARG A 411 4.43 14.66 23.16
N ALA A 412 4.04 15.63 22.34
CA ALA A 412 4.26 15.57 20.89
C ALA A 412 5.75 15.59 20.54
N ARG A 413 6.54 16.39 21.25
CA ARG A 413 8.01 16.41 21.14
C ARG A 413 8.64 15.09 21.58
N GLU A 414 8.16 14.49 22.67
CA GLU A 414 8.60 13.17 23.11
C GLU A 414 8.32 12.13 22.04
N LYS A 415 7.11 12.09 21.47
CA LYS A 415 6.76 11.19 20.38
C LYS A 415 7.63 11.40 19.15
N LEU A 416 7.89 12.66 18.78
CA LEU A 416 8.77 12.99 17.65
C LEU A 416 10.21 12.51 17.88
N ALA A 417 10.71 12.60 19.11
CA ALA A 417 12.06 12.14 19.46
C ALA A 417 12.22 10.61 19.38
N THR A 418 11.15 9.85 19.60
CA THR A 418 11.14 8.39 19.54
C THR A 418 10.82 7.83 18.15
N PHE A 419 10.54 8.68 17.13
CA PHE A 419 10.37 8.22 15.76
C PHE A 419 11.63 7.48 15.28
N ARG A 420 11.43 6.26 14.80
CA ARG A 420 12.51 5.41 14.28
C ARG A 420 12.48 5.40 12.75
N PRO A 421 13.50 5.97 12.08
CA PRO A 421 13.60 5.88 10.63
C PRO A 421 14.23 4.55 10.20
N LYS A 422 13.60 3.85 9.27
CA LYS A 422 14.10 2.67 8.57
C LYS A 422 14.29 3.02 7.09
N ILE A 423 15.55 3.09 6.63
CA ILE A 423 15.89 3.60 5.31
C ILE A 423 16.58 2.51 4.47
N GLY A 424 16.01 2.25 3.29
CA GLY A 424 16.58 1.39 2.26
C GLY A 424 16.26 -0.08 2.44
N TYR A 425 16.75 -0.70 3.51
CA TYR A 425 16.65 -2.15 3.73
C TYR A 425 16.84 -2.51 5.22
N PRO A 426 16.36 -3.72 5.65
CA PRO A 426 16.51 -4.19 7.02
C PRO A 426 17.96 -4.55 7.34
N ASP A 427 18.38 -4.35 8.60
CA ASP A 427 19.71 -4.76 9.06
C ASP A 427 19.82 -6.29 9.28
N ARG A 428 18.67 -6.97 9.40
CA ARG A 428 18.55 -8.43 9.51
C ARG A 428 17.53 -8.95 8.53
N TRP A 429 17.93 -9.88 7.67
CA TRP A 429 17.09 -10.50 6.65
C TRP A 429 16.20 -11.62 7.23
N LYS A 430 15.00 -11.79 6.65
CA LYS A 430 14.08 -12.88 7.00
C LYS A 430 14.73 -14.23 6.68
N ASP A 431 14.65 -15.17 7.61
CA ASP A 431 15.14 -16.53 7.44
C ASP A 431 14.11 -17.40 6.71
N TYR A 432 14.45 -17.82 5.50
CA TYR A 432 13.65 -18.71 4.67
C TYR A 432 14.10 -20.19 4.74
N SER A 433 14.97 -20.57 5.65
CA SER A 433 15.52 -21.96 5.71
C SER A 433 14.43 -23.02 5.84
N GLY A 434 13.38 -22.76 6.60
CA GLY A 434 12.23 -23.66 6.79
C GLY A 434 11.20 -23.64 5.66
N PHE A 435 11.32 -22.79 4.66
CA PHE A 435 10.41 -22.73 3.52
C PHE A 435 10.90 -23.66 2.39
N GLU A 436 10.15 -24.74 2.13
CA GLU A 436 10.47 -25.66 1.04
C GLU A 436 9.85 -25.17 -0.28
N VAL A 437 10.70 -25.03 -1.31
CA VAL A 437 10.28 -24.77 -2.70
C VAL A 437 10.63 -25.99 -3.56
N ARG A 438 9.68 -26.44 -4.39
CA ARG A 438 9.85 -27.55 -5.34
C ARG A 438 9.77 -27.03 -6.77
N ALA A 439 10.74 -27.42 -7.59
CA ALA A 439 10.74 -27.13 -9.01
C ALA A 439 9.47 -27.69 -9.68
N GLY A 440 8.87 -26.94 -10.61
CA GLY A 440 7.69 -27.34 -11.38
C GLY A 440 6.37 -27.47 -10.61
N ASP A 441 6.33 -27.08 -9.31
CA ASP A 441 5.13 -27.22 -8.49
C ASP A 441 4.58 -25.86 -8.04
N ALA A 442 4.08 -25.04 -8.97
CA ALA A 442 3.57 -23.69 -8.70
C ALA A 442 2.47 -23.70 -7.63
N PHE A 443 1.47 -24.56 -7.76
CA PHE A 443 0.36 -24.67 -6.81
C PHE A 443 0.84 -25.09 -5.41
N GLY A 444 1.67 -26.15 -5.35
CA GLY A 444 2.21 -26.64 -4.07
C GLY A 444 3.13 -25.64 -3.40
N ASN A 445 3.91 -24.86 -4.16
CA ASN A 445 4.77 -23.81 -3.61
C ASN A 445 3.96 -22.71 -2.92
N GLN A 446 2.87 -22.23 -3.51
CA GLN A 446 1.97 -21.28 -2.85
C GLN A 446 1.35 -21.85 -1.57
N LYS A 447 0.91 -23.11 -1.60
CA LYS A 447 0.33 -23.76 -0.43
C LYS A 447 1.36 -23.95 0.69
N ARG A 448 2.58 -24.40 0.36
CA ARG A 448 3.69 -24.55 1.34
C ARG A 448 4.08 -23.21 1.94
N PHE A 449 4.12 -22.15 1.14
CA PHE A 449 4.36 -20.81 1.65
C PHE A 449 3.30 -20.38 2.67
N ALA A 450 2.02 -20.50 2.35
CA ALA A 450 0.94 -20.12 3.25
C ALA A 450 0.96 -20.89 4.58
N ILE A 451 1.37 -22.16 4.57
CA ILE A 451 1.54 -22.96 5.78
C ILE A 451 2.76 -22.51 6.57
N TRP A 452 3.90 -22.29 5.91
CA TRP A 452 5.13 -21.87 6.54
C TRP A 452 5.02 -20.47 7.14
N ASP A 453 4.39 -19.53 6.42
CA ASP A 453 4.20 -18.16 6.86
C ASP A 453 3.28 -18.10 8.07
N TRP A 454 2.17 -18.86 8.06
CA TRP A 454 1.30 -18.99 9.22
C TRP A 454 2.01 -19.62 10.43
N GLN A 455 2.87 -20.61 10.22
CA GLN A 455 3.68 -21.17 11.31
C GLN A 455 4.65 -20.16 11.90
N ASN A 456 5.24 -19.29 11.08
CA ASN A 456 6.07 -18.19 11.56
C ASN A 456 5.25 -17.20 12.41
N ASP A 457 4.03 -16.90 11.98
CA ASP A 457 3.12 -16.05 12.77
C ASP A 457 2.77 -16.68 14.12
N LEU A 458 2.45 -17.97 14.15
CA LEU A 458 2.22 -18.68 15.40
C LEU A 458 3.46 -18.67 16.33
N ASN A 459 4.65 -18.77 15.76
CA ASN A 459 5.91 -18.73 16.52
C ASN A 459 6.21 -17.36 17.15
N ARG A 460 5.51 -16.29 16.78
CA ARG A 460 5.59 -14.97 17.41
C ARG A 460 4.83 -14.89 18.72
N LEU A 461 3.77 -15.69 18.86
CA LEU A 461 2.94 -15.70 20.07
C LEU A 461 3.77 -16.09 21.30
N GLY A 462 3.64 -15.32 22.38
CA GLY A 462 4.42 -15.50 23.61
C GLY A 462 5.87 -15.02 23.53
N ARG A 463 6.26 -14.36 22.43
CA ARG A 463 7.60 -13.75 22.30
C ARG A 463 7.47 -12.22 22.25
N PRO A 464 8.54 -11.50 22.64
CA PRO A 464 8.61 -10.05 22.41
C PRO A 464 8.45 -9.70 20.92
N SER A 465 7.87 -8.55 20.65
CA SER A 465 7.72 -8.06 19.29
C SER A 465 9.09 -7.74 18.66
N ASP A 466 9.18 -8.00 17.37
CA ASP A 466 10.41 -7.75 16.60
C ASP A 466 10.37 -6.37 15.94
N ARG A 467 11.02 -5.38 16.56
CA ARG A 467 11.08 -4.01 16.06
C ARG A 467 12.02 -3.86 14.85
N GLU A 468 12.77 -4.89 14.45
CA GLU A 468 13.60 -4.88 13.23
C GLU A 468 12.86 -5.35 12.00
N GLU A 469 11.68 -5.95 12.15
CA GLU A 469 10.87 -6.46 11.05
C GLU A 469 10.41 -5.34 10.11
N TRP A 470 10.45 -5.62 8.80
CA TRP A 470 9.91 -4.77 7.75
C TRP A 470 8.64 -5.38 7.16
N PHE A 471 7.64 -4.51 6.85
CA PHE A 471 6.38 -4.93 6.24
C PHE A 471 6.33 -4.64 4.72
N MET A 472 7.43 -4.14 4.16
CA MET A 472 7.63 -3.96 2.72
C MET A 472 8.99 -4.47 2.31
N ASN A 473 9.08 -5.03 1.10
CA ASN A 473 10.34 -5.46 0.52
C ASN A 473 11.23 -4.25 0.17
N PRO A 474 12.56 -4.36 0.21
CA PRO A 474 13.47 -3.27 -0.13
C PRO A 474 13.30 -2.68 -1.53
N HIS A 475 12.81 -3.45 -2.51
CA HIS A 475 12.52 -2.98 -3.87
C HIS A 475 11.08 -2.47 -4.06
N SER A 476 10.30 -2.34 -3.00
CA SER A 476 8.94 -1.76 -3.06
C SER A 476 8.99 -0.28 -3.38
N VAL A 477 8.06 0.17 -4.24
CA VAL A 477 7.87 1.58 -4.60
C VAL A 477 6.76 2.16 -3.75
N ASN A 478 7.01 2.26 -2.45
CA ASN A 478 6.11 2.83 -1.44
C ASN A 478 6.88 3.12 -0.15
N ALA A 479 6.19 3.76 0.83
CA ALA A 479 6.65 4.00 2.19
C ALA A 479 5.49 3.75 3.17
N TYR A 480 5.77 3.70 4.47
CA TYR A 480 4.72 3.57 5.48
C TYR A 480 5.16 4.09 6.86
N TYR A 481 4.18 4.50 7.65
CA TYR A 481 4.28 4.67 9.10
C TYR A 481 3.67 3.47 9.83
N ASN A 482 4.33 3.00 10.88
CA ASN A 482 3.87 1.90 11.72
C ASN A 482 3.59 2.41 13.16
N PRO A 483 2.31 2.64 13.53
CA PRO A 483 1.96 3.25 14.81
C PRO A 483 2.45 2.50 16.05
N PRO A 484 2.32 1.14 16.16
CA PRO A 484 2.79 0.41 17.33
C PRO A 484 4.30 0.52 17.58
N PHE A 485 5.10 0.73 16.56
CA PHE A 485 6.55 0.87 16.69
C PHE A 485 7.04 2.31 16.60
N ASN A 486 6.14 3.25 16.31
CA ASN A 486 6.45 4.65 16.06
C ASN A 486 7.58 4.81 15.04
N GLU A 487 7.48 4.12 13.91
CA GLU A 487 8.52 4.07 12.88
C GLU A 487 8.03 4.48 11.49
N ILE A 488 8.92 5.11 10.72
CA ILE A 488 8.73 5.45 9.31
C ILE A 488 9.69 4.63 8.46
N VAL A 489 9.19 4.06 7.37
CA VAL A 489 9.95 3.10 6.55
C VAL A 489 9.95 3.51 5.09
N PHE A 490 11.16 3.63 4.51
CA PHE A 490 11.39 4.02 3.12
C PHE A 490 12.25 2.97 2.42
N PRO A 491 11.65 2.02 1.69
CA PRO A 491 12.38 1.04 0.90
C PRO A 491 13.29 1.66 -0.16
N ALA A 492 14.40 0.99 -0.48
CA ALA A 492 15.36 1.43 -1.49
C ALA A 492 14.73 1.69 -2.86
N GLY A 493 13.74 0.86 -3.25
CA GLY A 493 12.99 1.02 -4.50
C GLY A 493 12.20 2.32 -4.63
N TYR A 494 11.91 2.97 -3.51
CA TYR A 494 11.22 4.27 -3.49
C TYR A 494 12.20 5.47 -3.53
N LEU A 495 13.43 5.28 -3.05
CA LEU A 495 14.46 6.32 -2.95
C LEU A 495 15.26 6.46 -4.26
N GLN A 496 14.57 6.77 -5.36
CA GLN A 496 15.14 6.96 -6.69
C GLN A 496 14.41 8.09 -7.46
N PRO A 497 15.03 8.67 -8.51
CA PRO A 497 14.39 9.72 -9.31
C PRO A 497 13.04 9.28 -9.91
N PRO A 498 12.01 10.16 -9.91
CA PRO A 498 12.00 11.57 -9.54
C PRO A 498 11.69 11.86 -8.06
N LEU A 499 11.56 10.85 -7.19
CA LEU A 499 11.24 11.09 -5.78
C LEU A 499 12.47 11.59 -5.01
N PHE A 500 13.60 10.95 -5.21
CA PHE A 500 14.87 11.31 -4.59
C PHE A 500 16.01 11.17 -5.59
N ASP A 501 16.70 12.26 -5.85
CA ASP A 501 17.89 12.31 -6.69
C ASP A 501 19.00 13.07 -5.93
N PRO A 502 20.08 12.39 -5.51
CA PRO A 502 21.21 13.05 -4.83
C PRO A 502 21.81 14.24 -5.58
N ASN A 503 21.61 14.29 -6.91
CA ASN A 503 22.18 15.33 -7.78
C ASN A 503 21.14 16.38 -8.21
N ALA A 504 19.87 16.26 -7.77
CA ALA A 504 18.85 17.28 -8.04
C ALA A 504 18.99 18.49 -7.14
N ASP A 505 18.37 19.59 -7.56
CA ASP A 505 18.22 20.79 -6.71
C ASP A 505 17.53 20.43 -5.37
N PRO A 506 18.05 20.87 -4.22
CA PRO A 506 17.46 20.54 -2.92
C PRO A 506 15.96 20.86 -2.83
N ALA A 507 15.48 21.96 -3.43
CA ALA A 507 14.06 22.28 -3.45
C ALA A 507 13.20 21.14 -4.03
N VAL A 508 13.69 20.49 -5.09
CA VAL A 508 13.00 19.36 -5.73
C VAL A 508 12.92 18.17 -4.77
N ASN A 509 14.02 17.79 -4.14
CA ASN A 509 14.06 16.69 -3.18
C ASN A 509 13.16 16.95 -1.95
N TYR A 510 13.19 18.18 -1.39
CA TYR A 510 12.31 18.53 -0.28
C TYR A 510 10.84 18.57 -0.70
N GLY A 511 10.52 19.03 -1.92
CA GLY A 511 9.14 18.97 -2.44
C GLY A 511 8.65 17.56 -2.69
N ALA A 512 9.48 16.69 -3.29
CA ALA A 512 9.16 15.32 -3.63
C ALA A 512 9.26 14.39 -2.42
N ILE A 513 10.45 13.81 -2.16
CA ILE A 513 10.63 12.84 -1.06
C ILE A 513 10.46 13.49 0.32
N GLY A 514 10.88 14.76 0.51
CA GLY A 514 10.64 15.47 1.75
C GLY A 514 9.15 15.59 2.07
N GLY A 515 8.32 15.91 1.06
CA GLY A 515 6.86 15.89 1.19
C GLY A 515 6.29 14.50 1.54
N VAL A 516 6.94 13.40 1.14
CA VAL A 516 6.56 12.02 1.52
C VAL A 516 7.03 11.72 2.94
N ILE A 517 8.26 12.08 3.31
CA ILE A 517 8.76 11.88 4.69
C ILE A 517 7.88 12.65 5.68
N GLY A 518 7.51 13.88 5.34
CA GLY A 518 6.58 14.68 6.15
C GLY A 518 5.20 14.05 6.26
N HIS A 519 4.72 13.42 5.20
CA HIS A 519 3.47 12.67 5.17
C HIS A 519 3.53 11.45 6.13
N GLU A 520 4.55 10.61 6.02
CA GLU A 520 4.69 9.42 6.90
C GLU A 520 4.89 9.83 8.37
N MET A 521 5.67 10.87 8.65
CA MET A 521 5.76 11.43 10.01
C MET A 521 4.42 12.01 10.47
N GLY A 522 3.66 12.61 9.54
CA GLY A 522 2.32 13.15 9.78
C GLY A 522 1.33 12.10 10.27
N HIS A 523 1.45 10.86 9.79
CA HIS A 523 0.64 9.75 10.28
C HIS A 523 0.84 9.46 11.77
N GLY A 524 1.95 9.87 12.37
CA GLY A 524 2.12 9.81 13.82
C GLY A 524 1.22 10.79 14.60
N PHE A 525 0.69 11.80 13.93
CA PHE A 525 -0.07 12.90 14.51
C PHE A 525 -1.42 13.15 13.81
N ASP A 526 -1.80 12.32 12.83
CA ASP A 526 -3.10 12.43 12.17
C ASP A 526 -4.26 12.00 13.11
N ASP A 527 -5.49 11.95 12.59
CA ASP A 527 -6.69 11.62 13.34
C ASP A 527 -6.65 10.25 14.03
N GLN A 528 -5.83 9.32 13.56
CA GLN A 528 -5.65 7.98 14.13
C GLN A 528 -4.28 7.79 14.80
N GLY A 529 -3.21 8.33 14.21
CA GLY A 529 -1.87 8.25 14.79
C GLY A 529 -1.73 9.03 16.09
N ALA A 530 -2.47 10.14 16.24
CA ALA A 530 -2.57 10.89 17.48
C ALA A 530 -3.10 10.05 18.68
N LYS A 531 -3.71 8.89 18.43
CA LYS A 531 -4.19 7.97 19.46
C LYS A 531 -3.11 7.01 19.99
N SER A 532 -1.90 7.01 19.42
CA SER A 532 -0.74 6.27 19.96
C SER A 532 0.28 7.23 20.55
N ASP A 533 0.78 6.89 21.74
CA ASP A 533 1.81 7.67 22.43
C ASP A 533 3.23 7.51 21.83
N ALA A 534 4.24 8.07 22.49
CA ALA A 534 5.65 7.99 22.09
C ALA A 534 6.23 6.56 22.04
N HIS A 535 5.60 5.60 22.72
CA HIS A 535 5.99 4.19 22.75
C HIS A 535 5.14 3.32 21.83
N GLY A 536 4.22 3.93 21.06
CA GLY A 536 3.30 3.23 20.16
C GLY A 536 2.05 2.65 20.81
N VAL A 537 1.86 2.89 22.12
CA VAL A 537 0.73 2.37 22.87
C VAL A 537 -0.54 3.14 22.52
N LEU A 538 -1.58 2.43 22.09
CA LEU A 538 -2.91 2.98 21.81
C LEU A 538 -3.54 3.46 23.13
N ARG A 539 -3.56 4.75 23.36
CA ARG A 539 -4.16 5.43 24.50
C ARG A 539 -4.34 6.92 24.25
N ASP A 540 -5.28 7.54 24.96
CA ASP A 540 -5.42 8.99 25.01
C ASP A 540 -4.20 9.62 25.69
N TRP A 541 -3.52 10.53 25.00
CA TRP A 541 -2.39 11.30 25.52
C TRP A 541 -2.52 12.80 25.30
N TRP A 542 -3.52 13.20 24.53
CA TRP A 542 -3.93 14.59 24.39
C TRP A 542 -5.01 14.95 25.42
N ASN A 543 -5.08 16.22 25.83
CA ASN A 543 -6.22 16.65 26.60
C ASN A 543 -7.46 16.88 25.71
N GLU A 544 -8.66 16.84 26.31
CA GLU A 544 -9.93 16.94 25.58
C GLU A 544 -10.07 18.23 24.77
N ASP A 545 -9.53 19.37 25.29
CA ASP A 545 -9.57 20.64 24.60
C ASP A 545 -8.70 20.64 23.33
N ASP A 546 -7.52 20.03 23.36
CA ASP A 546 -6.66 19.90 22.20
C ASP A 546 -7.25 18.96 21.17
N VAL A 547 -7.87 17.83 21.59
CA VAL A 547 -8.64 16.95 20.68
C VAL A 547 -9.75 17.71 19.99
N ARG A 548 -10.51 18.54 20.71
CA ARG A 548 -11.59 19.35 20.14
C ARG A 548 -11.05 20.36 19.10
N ARG A 549 -9.99 21.12 19.46
CA ARG A 549 -9.36 22.11 18.56
C ARG A 549 -8.79 21.43 17.31
N PHE A 550 -8.15 20.27 17.46
CA PHE A 550 -7.64 19.50 16.33
C PHE A 550 -8.78 19.06 15.40
N ARG A 551 -9.89 18.58 15.97
CA ARG A 551 -11.08 18.22 15.18
C ARG A 551 -11.64 19.43 14.41
N GLU A 552 -11.71 20.61 15.00
CA GLU A 552 -12.14 21.82 14.32
C GLU A 552 -11.30 22.15 13.07
N VAL A 553 -9.97 21.89 13.15
CA VAL A 553 -9.06 22.09 12.02
C VAL A 553 -9.26 20.97 10.97
N THR A 554 -9.32 19.72 11.40
CA THR A 554 -9.39 18.56 10.50
C THR A 554 -10.75 18.39 9.86
N ASP A 555 -11.85 18.79 10.54
CA ASP A 555 -13.18 18.82 9.95
C ASP A 555 -13.26 19.82 8.78
N ARG A 556 -12.64 21.00 8.91
CA ARG A 556 -12.54 21.96 7.79
C ARG A 556 -11.79 21.35 6.60
N LEU A 557 -10.73 20.56 6.85
CA LEU A 557 -10.01 19.87 5.79
C LEU A 557 -10.87 18.79 5.14
N ALA A 558 -11.57 17.98 5.94
CA ALA A 558 -12.48 16.97 5.43
C ALA A 558 -13.60 17.58 4.56
N ASP A 559 -14.15 18.71 4.99
CA ASP A 559 -15.19 19.43 4.24
C ASP A 559 -14.65 20.00 2.92
N GLN A 560 -13.40 20.54 2.90
CA GLN A 560 -12.76 20.98 1.65
C GLN A 560 -12.61 19.82 0.66
N TYR A 561 -12.17 18.63 1.12
CA TYR A 561 -11.99 17.47 0.24
C TYR A 561 -13.33 16.89 -0.20
N SER A 562 -14.38 16.95 0.60
CA SER A 562 -15.71 16.48 0.24
C SER A 562 -16.35 17.30 -0.89
N GLN A 563 -15.85 18.51 -1.17
CA GLN A 563 -16.28 19.33 -2.30
C GLN A 563 -15.67 18.90 -3.63
N PHE A 564 -14.56 18.14 -3.61
CA PHE A 564 -13.94 17.67 -4.85
C PHE A 564 -14.77 16.58 -5.52
N GLU A 565 -14.98 16.75 -6.81
CA GLU A 565 -15.77 15.87 -7.68
C GLU A 565 -14.86 15.27 -8.77
N PRO A 566 -14.20 14.11 -8.53
CA PRO A 566 -13.33 13.49 -9.50
C PRO A 566 -14.04 13.01 -10.77
N LEU A 567 -15.31 12.66 -10.68
CA LEU A 567 -16.17 12.28 -11.79
C LEU A 567 -17.59 12.85 -11.56
N PRO A 568 -18.36 13.14 -12.63
CA PRO A 568 -19.70 13.71 -12.49
C PRO A 568 -20.57 12.96 -11.50
N GLY A 569 -21.06 13.68 -10.47
CA GLY A 569 -21.85 13.14 -9.38
C GLY A 569 -21.12 12.20 -8.41
N LEU A 570 -19.79 12.08 -8.48
CA LEU A 570 -18.99 11.29 -7.55
C LEU A 570 -18.05 12.21 -6.76
N HIS A 571 -18.43 12.51 -5.53
CA HIS A 571 -17.61 13.30 -4.61
C HIS A 571 -16.66 12.44 -3.79
N LEU A 572 -15.55 13.02 -3.36
CA LEU A 572 -14.65 12.38 -2.38
C LEU A 572 -15.36 12.25 -1.02
N ASN A 573 -15.04 11.19 -0.30
CA ASN A 573 -15.38 11.10 1.11
C ASN A 573 -14.21 11.66 1.93
N GLY A 574 -14.27 12.96 2.25
CA GLY A 574 -13.20 13.65 2.96
C GLY A 574 -12.90 13.06 4.35
N ARG A 575 -13.87 12.39 5.00
CA ARG A 575 -13.61 11.69 6.27
C ARG A 575 -12.90 10.35 6.06
N LEU A 576 -13.22 9.61 5.01
CA LEU A 576 -12.51 8.38 4.67
C LEU A 576 -11.03 8.66 4.37
N SER A 577 -10.75 9.76 3.68
CA SER A 577 -9.40 10.16 3.27
C SER A 577 -8.72 11.14 4.24
N LEU A 578 -9.29 11.38 5.43
CA LEU A 578 -8.83 12.44 6.32
C LEU A 578 -7.37 12.29 6.77
N GLY A 579 -6.96 11.12 7.25
CA GLY A 579 -5.59 10.88 7.69
C GLY A 579 -4.57 11.10 6.57
N GLU A 580 -4.87 10.60 5.36
CA GLU A 580 -4.06 10.81 4.18
C GLU A 580 -3.93 12.30 3.79
N ASN A 581 -5.06 13.03 3.87
CA ASN A 581 -5.08 14.46 3.56
C ASN A 581 -4.35 15.29 4.62
N ILE A 582 -4.42 14.90 5.91
CA ILE A 582 -3.62 15.48 6.99
C ILE A 582 -2.13 15.27 6.71
N GLY A 583 -1.74 14.03 6.37
CA GLY A 583 -0.36 13.68 6.00
C GLY A 583 0.14 14.52 4.82
N ASP A 584 -0.65 14.63 3.73
CA ASP A 584 -0.28 15.41 2.55
C ASP A 584 -0.16 16.92 2.84
N CYS A 585 -1.16 17.51 3.53
CA CYS A 585 -1.16 18.95 3.81
C CYS A 585 -0.12 19.32 4.87
N GLY A 586 -0.14 18.65 6.01
CA GLY A 586 0.79 18.91 7.11
C GLY A 586 2.23 18.55 6.76
N GLY A 587 2.41 17.39 6.09
CA GLY A 587 3.72 16.93 5.65
C GLY A 587 4.39 17.88 4.66
N LEU A 588 3.63 18.44 3.70
CA LEU A 588 4.17 19.42 2.75
C LEU A 588 4.52 20.76 3.42
N GLN A 589 3.74 21.19 4.41
CA GLN A 589 4.04 22.37 5.23
C GLN A 589 5.36 22.19 6.00
N VAL A 590 5.58 21.02 6.60
CA VAL A 590 6.82 20.68 7.31
C VAL A 590 7.99 20.57 6.33
N ALA A 591 7.79 19.96 5.15
CA ALA A 591 8.83 19.83 4.13
C ALA A 591 9.33 21.20 3.63
N LEU A 592 8.43 22.17 3.46
CA LEU A 592 8.79 23.53 3.10
C LEU A 592 9.61 24.21 4.22
N HIS A 593 9.24 23.97 5.48
CA HIS A 593 9.99 24.51 6.61
C HIS A 593 11.39 23.86 6.68
N ALA A 594 11.50 22.56 6.49
CA ALA A 594 12.78 21.84 6.43
C ALA A 594 13.67 22.32 5.28
N TYR A 595 13.08 22.59 4.11
CA TYR A 595 13.80 23.19 2.99
C TYR A 595 14.40 24.56 3.38
N ARG A 596 13.60 25.41 4.02
CA ARG A 596 14.08 26.73 4.49
C ARG A 596 15.22 26.60 5.51
N ILE A 597 15.11 25.63 6.43
CA ILE A 597 16.20 25.32 7.39
C ILE A 597 17.47 24.91 6.63
N SER A 598 17.37 24.07 5.62
CA SER A 598 18.53 23.56 4.87
C SER A 598 19.29 24.65 4.10
N LEU A 599 18.61 25.74 3.76
CA LEU A 599 19.24 26.90 3.10
C LEU A 599 20.18 27.68 4.01
N ASN A 600 20.11 27.51 5.33
CA ASN A 600 20.94 28.26 6.30
C ASN A 600 20.97 29.78 6.07
N GLY A 601 19.83 30.35 5.65
CA GLY A 601 19.68 31.77 5.34
C GLY A 601 20.18 32.20 3.95
N ALA A 602 20.64 31.26 3.12
CA ALA A 602 21.01 31.53 1.73
C ALA A 602 19.76 31.64 0.84
N GLU A 603 19.82 32.54 -0.15
CA GLU A 603 18.78 32.57 -1.18
C GLU A 603 19.02 31.49 -2.24
N PRO A 604 17.99 30.66 -2.56
CA PRO A 604 18.15 29.65 -3.60
C PRO A 604 18.30 30.30 -4.98
N PRO A 605 19.15 29.73 -5.86
CA PRO A 605 19.35 30.28 -7.21
C PRO A 605 18.06 30.19 -8.03
N VAL A 606 17.90 31.11 -8.99
CA VAL A 606 16.92 30.96 -10.07
C VAL A 606 17.53 30.05 -11.13
N LEU A 607 16.85 28.91 -11.45
CA LEU A 607 17.27 27.91 -12.42
C LEU A 607 16.22 27.83 -13.53
N GLU A 608 16.64 27.99 -14.78
CA GLU A 608 15.74 28.00 -15.96
C GLU A 608 14.47 28.84 -15.75
N GLY A 609 14.61 30.01 -15.13
CA GLY A 609 13.52 30.93 -14.84
C GLY A 609 12.62 30.55 -13.66
N THR A 610 12.92 29.45 -12.94
CA THR A 610 12.16 29.01 -11.76
C THR A 610 12.85 29.39 -10.45
N THR A 611 12.08 29.87 -9.48
CA THR A 611 12.53 30.12 -8.11
C THR A 611 12.63 28.81 -7.31
N GLY A 612 13.34 28.82 -6.19
CA GLY A 612 13.39 27.65 -5.29
C GLY A 612 12.02 27.21 -4.80
N LEU A 613 11.10 28.17 -4.48
CA LEU A 613 9.72 27.83 -4.10
C LEU A 613 8.95 27.18 -5.24
N GLN A 614 9.07 27.67 -6.46
CA GLN A 614 8.42 27.06 -7.62
C GLN A 614 8.93 25.62 -7.82
N ARG A 615 10.24 25.40 -7.76
CA ARG A 615 10.81 24.04 -7.89
C ARG A 615 10.36 23.09 -6.79
N PHE A 616 10.21 23.59 -5.55
CA PHE A 616 9.67 22.81 -4.44
C PHE A 616 8.26 22.27 -4.76
N PHE A 617 7.33 23.15 -5.14
CA PHE A 617 5.97 22.73 -5.47
C PHE A 617 5.89 21.90 -6.75
N MET A 618 6.70 22.21 -7.76
CA MET A 618 6.76 21.41 -9.00
C MET A 618 7.30 20.00 -8.74
N GLY A 619 8.33 19.86 -7.87
CA GLY A 619 8.84 18.56 -7.44
C GLY A 619 7.75 17.72 -6.79
N ARG A 620 6.96 18.34 -5.89
CA ARG A 620 5.79 17.69 -5.27
C ARG A 620 4.77 17.24 -6.32
N ALA A 621 4.47 18.05 -7.31
CA ALA A 621 3.47 17.74 -8.32
C ALA A 621 3.94 16.66 -9.31
N GLN A 622 5.21 16.71 -9.76
CA GLN A 622 5.72 15.75 -10.75
C GLN A 622 5.88 14.34 -10.21
N HIS A 623 6.23 14.18 -8.93
CA HIS A 623 6.32 12.84 -8.36
C HIS A 623 4.95 12.14 -8.24
N ARG A 624 3.84 12.89 -8.27
CA ARG A 624 2.46 12.37 -8.19
C ARG A 624 1.73 12.38 -9.54
N LYS A 625 2.41 12.67 -10.67
CA LYS A 625 1.75 12.62 -11.98
C LYS A 625 1.18 11.23 -12.24
N GLN A 626 -0.08 11.17 -12.67
CA GLN A 626 -0.78 9.91 -12.91
C GLN A 626 -1.98 10.09 -13.82
N LEU A 627 -2.12 9.18 -14.77
CA LEU A 627 -3.34 8.86 -15.50
C LEU A 627 -4.01 7.67 -14.79
N GLN A 628 -5.34 7.63 -14.77
CA GLN A 628 -6.09 6.54 -14.13
C GLN A 628 -7.35 6.20 -14.92
N ARG A 629 -7.64 4.90 -15.09
CA ARG A 629 -8.88 4.44 -15.72
C ARG A 629 -10.07 4.74 -14.82
N GLU A 630 -11.20 5.06 -15.43
CA GLU A 630 -12.42 5.48 -14.70
C GLU A 630 -12.86 4.44 -13.66
N GLN A 631 -12.90 3.16 -14.00
CA GLN A 631 -13.29 2.11 -13.05
C GLN A 631 -12.37 2.04 -11.83
N SER A 632 -11.05 2.13 -12.06
CA SER A 632 -10.07 2.17 -10.99
C SER A 632 -10.24 3.42 -10.11
N LEU A 633 -10.51 4.58 -10.72
CA LEU A 633 -10.78 5.82 -10.00
C LEU A 633 -12.05 5.72 -9.13
N ARG A 634 -13.13 5.14 -9.68
CA ARG A 634 -14.36 4.88 -8.92
C ARG A 634 -14.10 3.98 -7.72
N ASN A 635 -13.40 2.88 -7.92
CA ASN A 635 -13.04 1.95 -6.84
C ASN A 635 -12.23 2.67 -5.76
N GLN A 636 -11.21 3.45 -6.15
CA GLN A 636 -10.39 4.21 -5.21
C GLN A 636 -11.22 5.20 -4.38
N VAL A 637 -12.10 5.98 -5.00
CA VAL A 637 -12.93 6.97 -4.30
C VAL A 637 -13.87 6.32 -3.29
N MET A 638 -14.32 5.09 -3.57
CA MET A 638 -15.29 4.40 -2.73
C MET A 638 -14.68 3.62 -1.59
N THR A 639 -13.51 3.04 -1.80
CA THR A 639 -12.93 2.06 -0.87
C THR A 639 -11.58 2.48 -0.31
N GLY A 640 -10.87 3.37 -1.01
CA GLY A 640 -9.50 3.76 -0.68
C GLY A 640 -9.44 4.96 0.28
N PRO A 641 -8.49 4.95 1.22
CA PRO A 641 -8.25 6.09 2.09
C PRO A 641 -7.53 7.26 1.36
N HIS A 642 -6.92 7.00 0.20
CA HIS A 642 -6.15 7.99 -0.54
C HIS A 642 -7.03 8.77 -1.52
N SER A 643 -6.97 10.09 -1.46
CA SER A 643 -7.52 10.94 -2.51
C SER A 643 -6.81 10.70 -3.85
N PRO A 644 -7.47 10.86 -5.03
CA PRO A 644 -6.82 10.76 -6.33
C PRO A 644 -5.67 11.77 -6.48
N ALA A 645 -4.66 11.44 -7.31
CA ALA A 645 -3.40 12.17 -7.44
C ALA A 645 -3.59 13.69 -7.63
N ARG A 646 -4.54 14.12 -8.48
CA ARG A 646 -4.84 15.55 -8.71
C ARG A 646 -5.18 16.28 -7.41
N TYR A 647 -5.95 15.66 -6.52
CA TYR A 647 -6.37 16.28 -5.27
C TYR A 647 -5.34 16.18 -4.16
N ARG A 648 -4.41 15.22 -4.25
CA ARG A 648 -3.21 15.15 -3.38
C ARG A 648 -2.15 16.22 -3.72
N ILE A 649 -2.34 16.96 -4.83
CA ILE A 649 -1.52 18.11 -5.22
C ILE A 649 -2.29 19.40 -5.04
N ASN A 650 -3.47 19.53 -5.63
CA ASN A 650 -4.26 20.77 -5.58
C ASN A 650 -4.77 21.08 -4.15
N GLY A 651 -5.14 20.06 -3.38
CA GLY A 651 -5.62 20.22 -2.02
C GLY A 651 -4.56 20.81 -1.07
N PRO A 652 -3.36 20.22 -0.95
CA PRO A 652 -2.30 20.80 -0.14
C PRO A 652 -1.84 22.18 -0.64
N ALA A 653 -1.64 22.35 -1.95
CA ALA A 653 -1.15 23.62 -2.53
C ALA A 653 -2.05 24.80 -2.15
N ARG A 654 -3.38 24.68 -2.32
CA ARG A 654 -4.35 25.74 -2.01
C ARG A 654 -4.42 26.13 -0.53
N ASN A 655 -3.81 25.35 0.37
CA ASN A 655 -3.73 25.62 1.80
C ASN A 655 -2.38 26.22 2.25
N MET A 656 -1.47 26.59 1.30
CA MET A 656 -0.14 27.10 1.61
C MET A 656 0.09 28.50 1.02
N ASP A 657 0.26 29.53 1.84
CA ASP A 657 0.51 30.91 1.40
C ASP A 657 1.70 31.02 0.45
N ALA A 658 2.77 30.26 0.69
CA ALA A 658 3.94 30.21 -0.17
C ALA A 658 3.65 29.74 -1.60
N TRP A 659 2.60 28.96 -1.83
CA TRP A 659 2.18 28.58 -3.18
C TRP A 659 1.51 29.74 -3.90
N TYR A 660 0.70 30.54 -3.20
CA TYR A 660 0.09 31.76 -3.76
C TYR A 660 1.17 32.75 -4.18
N GLU A 661 2.18 32.91 -3.35
CA GLU A 661 3.34 33.75 -3.64
C GLU A 661 4.12 33.24 -4.86
N ALA A 662 4.47 31.93 -4.86
CA ALA A 662 5.30 31.34 -5.90
C ALA A 662 4.66 31.39 -7.30
N PHE A 663 3.33 31.28 -7.39
CA PHE A 663 2.59 31.18 -8.66
C PHE A 663 1.63 32.35 -8.91
N ASN A 664 1.70 33.41 -8.11
CA ASN A 664 0.86 34.61 -8.22
C ASN A 664 -0.65 34.28 -8.33
N VAL A 665 -1.13 33.39 -7.44
CA VAL A 665 -2.54 32.96 -7.42
C VAL A 665 -3.41 34.06 -6.81
N GLN A 666 -4.49 34.40 -7.50
CA GLN A 666 -5.31 35.57 -7.18
C GLN A 666 -6.77 35.19 -6.88
N PRO A 667 -7.53 36.05 -6.17
CA PRO A 667 -8.99 35.89 -6.08
C PRO A 667 -9.61 35.75 -7.47
N GLY A 668 -10.44 34.72 -7.64
CA GLY A 668 -11.06 34.36 -8.94
C GLY A 668 -10.43 33.15 -9.62
N ASP A 669 -9.23 32.71 -9.21
CA ASP A 669 -8.68 31.44 -9.66
C ASP A 669 -9.45 30.26 -9.00
N ALA A 670 -9.61 29.15 -9.71
CA ALA A 670 -10.47 28.05 -9.26
C ALA A 670 -10.00 27.38 -7.95
N LEU A 671 -8.70 27.38 -7.69
CA LEU A 671 -8.12 26.82 -6.45
C LEU A 671 -7.97 27.88 -5.34
N TYR A 672 -8.33 29.15 -5.60
CA TYR A 672 -8.18 30.18 -4.58
C TYR A 672 -9.02 29.91 -3.33
N LEU A 673 -8.39 30.03 -2.17
CA LEU A 673 -9.06 30.09 -0.87
C LEU A 673 -8.71 31.41 -0.18
N PRO A 674 -9.67 32.12 0.39
CA PRO A 674 -9.39 33.22 1.30
C PRO A 674 -8.48 32.75 2.46
N PRO A 675 -7.58 33.62 2.98
CA PRO A 675 -6.62 33.21 4.03
C PRO A 675 -7.25 32.55 5.26
N ASP A 676 -8.43 32.98 5.68
CA ASP A 676 -9.18 32.45 6.82
C ASP A 676 -9.77 31.05 6.56
N GLN A 677 -9.89 30.63 5.30
CA GLN A 677 -10.36 29.30 4.91
C GLN A 677 -9.20 28.31 4.69
N ARG A 678 -7.95 28.79 4.62
CA ARG A 678 -6.79 27.90 4.47
C ARG A 678 -6.58 27.10 5.76
N VAL A 679 -6.25 25.83 5.61
CA VAL A 679 -6.03 24.91 6.73
C VAL A 679 -4.54 24.73 6.97
N THR A 680 -4.09 25.12 8.16
CA THR A 680 -2.76 24.82 8.66
C THR A 680 -2.89 23.75 9.74
N ILE A 681 -2.23 22.62 9.54
CA ILE A 681 -2.28 21.49 10.48
C ILE A 681 -1.28 21.70 11.63
N TRP A 682 -0.03 21.99 11.28
CA TRP A 682 1.08 22.14 12.23
C TRP A 682 1.66 23.55 12.23
#